data_f17f29e41040c8aeae495d9d0b83211b
#
_entry.id   f17f29e41040c8aeae495d9d0b83211b
#
_cell.length_a   1.000
_cell.length_b   1.000
_cell.length_c   1.000
_cell.angle_alpha   90.00
_cell.angle_beta   90.00
_cell.angle_gamma   90.00
#
_symmetry.space_group_name_H-M   'P 1'
#
loop_
_entity.id
_entity.type
_entity.pdbx_description
1 polymer ?
#
loop_
_entity_poly.entity_id
_entity_poly.type
_entity_poly.pdbx_seq_one_letter_code
_entity_poly.pdbx_strand_id
1 'polypeptide(L)'
;MNNSNSRAAISLHESWASNLSDYLLLRRQQTQSAYHVSNVETNIETEQVDGVQDKALFSAVFVMLTTHLEQGHTVLTLEEAKDERPVQGDIGGESVTLYAWQLKLLEMLATPLLVLAERQIDQLIADEVATEPSLFSLLSIIVAQRHQLWSQSVLTNYERELLTKRLDAITALYQRLRNTDLDAFIHSIGQYDLFSNVKHLNKDDRNSLSKNNKPIIYQIQKEKNQNTSATLWLHRTWQAEFSLATRINSIINQQITPLSIAIPDNLEKRQIAAINVANHNAFSIITGGPGTGKTYTVAQLVIALQQAAQSREDDAPIKFSTDSASLALAAPTGKAAQRMQESLQAALDAANVDMQLEEAKTIHRLLGIGRTGRPRYDADNPLGEDIIIVDEASMLGVELANYLVSAVKKGARLILLGDANQLAAVDAGAVLSDLCRIPSLQPVHVELTESRRFSKDSGIGKLAQQINNIDTDTQGIWQLLKQDQALSFSNINTQSAQTNPNNQIKNSLSNIKNLKKIILNYQKYIKKINVLLENPMEKSVPTVVKETITSLVQAFNQFRILTAGHNGEWGDHYINNYLTQWHLAELKLPLGQNTWFHGRPVMMLQNNYELGLFNGDIGFCLQTGTDGAPLEVFFENKTQGIAVSLLNDELVSTAYAMTIHKSQGSEFDHVAITFDTSHSRLLSKELIYTAVTRAKKQVSIYSTKSAFEKAVQTPTERYTGLALQFEAL
;
A
#
# COMPACT_ATOMS: atom_id res chain seq x y z
N MET A 1 27.13 -8.49 17.04
CA MET A 1 26.59 -7.12 16.88
C MET A 1 25.31 -7.10 16.05
N ASN A 2 24.35 -8.04 16.25
CA ASN A 2 23.15 -8.15 15.41
C ASN A 2 21.80 -8.10 16.19
N ASN A 3 21.81 -7.54 17.42
CA ASN A 3 20.60 -7.51 18.27
C ASN A 3 19.91 -6.14 18.38
N SER A 4 20.40 -5.09 17.71
CA SER A 4 19.87 -3.74 17.88
C SER A 4 18.71 -3.38 16.93
N ASN A 5 18.66 -3.94 15.72
CA ASN A 5 17.65 -3.51 14.71
C ASN A 5 16.25 -4.13 14.91
N SER A 6 16.12 -5.26 15.59
CA SER A 6 14.79 -5.85 15.86
C SER A 6 14.12 -5.27 17.12
N ARG A 7 14.89 -4.60 18.00
CA ARG A 7 14.38 -3.90 19.19
C ARG A 7 13.71 -2.57 18.84
N ALA A 8 14.22 -1.86 17.84
CA ALA A 8 13.69 -0.55 17.45
C ALA A 8 12.28 -0.62 16.80
N ALA A 9 11.95 -1.73 16.12
CA ALA A 9 10.67 -1.85 15.41
C ALA A 9 9.46 -2.01 16.33
N ILE A 10 9.63 -2.55 17.54
CA ILE A 10 8.51 -2.75 18.48
C ILE A 10 8.25 -1.49 19.31
N SER A 11 9.28 -0.67 19.56
CA SER A 11 9.21 0.39 20.56
C SER A 11 8.64 1.72 20.05
N LEU A 12 8.75 2.05 18.76
CA LEU A 12 8.40 3.38 18.26
C LEU A 12 6.92 3.51 17.84
N HIS A 13 6.34 2.48 17.22
CA HIS A 13 4.95 2.55 16.73
C HIS A 13 3.90 2.36 17.82
N GLU A 14 4.13 1.49 18.80
CA GLU A 14 3.18 1.29 19.90
C GLU A 14 3.15 2.43 20.92
N SER A 15 4.24 3.18 21.03
CA SER A 15 4.36 4.27 22.01
C SER A 15 3.43 5.44 21.71
N TRP A 16 3.27 5.84 20.44
CA TRP A 16 2.42 6.99 20.10
C TRP A 16 0.93 6.68 20.30
N ALA A 17 0.46 5.48 19.93
CA ALA A 17 -0.93 5.08 20.11
C ALA A 17 -1.30 4.99 21.59
N SER A 18 -0.43 4.41 22.42
CA SER A 18 -0.60 4.36 23.86
C SER A 18 -0.58 5.76 24.49
N ASN A 19 0.39 6.60 24.10
CA ASN A 19 0.50 7.97 24.61
C ASN A 19 -0.67 8.85 24.17
N LEU A 20 -1.16 8.68 22.94
CA LEU A 20 -2.34 9.41 22.45
C LEU A 20 -3.61 8.94 23.17
N SER A 21 -3.75 7.63 23.43
CA SER A 21 -4.83 7.08 24.26
C SER A 21 -4.82 7.70 25.65
N ASP A 22 -3.68 7.72 26.33
CA ASP A 22 -3.50 8.33 27.65
C ASP A 22 -3.85 9.83 27.63
N TYR A 23 -3.42 10.55 26.60
CA TYR A 23 -3.75 11.98 26.44
C TYR A 23 -5.26 12.22 26.25
N LEU A 24 -5.93 11.40 25.45
CA LEU A 24 -7.38 11.50 25.24
C LEU A 24 -8.15 11.22 26.55
N LEU A 25 -7.70 10.25 27.32
CA LEU A 25 -8.27 9.94 28.64
C LEU A 25 -8.07 11.08 29.65
N LEU A 26 -6.86 11.67 29.70
CA LEU A 26 -6.57 12.82 30.56
C LEU A 26 -7.42 14.06 30.18
N ARG A 27 -7.56 14.34 28.90
CA ARG A 27 -8.39 15.45 28.41
C ARG A 27 -9.86 15.29 28.82
N ARG A 28 -10.38 14.05 28.77
CA ARG A 28 -11.73 13.74 29.25
C ARG A 28 -11.86 14.04 30.75
N GLN A 29 -10.92 13.62 31.59
CA GLN A 29 -10.96 13.88 33.03
C GLN A 29 -10.97 15.37 33.32
N GLN A 30 -10.20 16.17 32.60
CA GLN A 30 -10.18 17.64 32.76
C GLN A 30 -11.51 18.27 32.36
N THR A 31 -12.17 17.78 31.30
CA THR A 31 -13.51 18.27 30.91
C THR A 31 -14.60 17.85 31.90
N GLN A 32 -14.56 16.64 32.44
CA GLN A 32 -15.52 16.18 33.44
C GLN A 32 -15.35 16.92 34.77
N SER A 33 -14.13 17.15 35.24
CA SER A 33 -13.89 17.95 36.47
C SER A 33 -14.33 19.41 36.34
N ALA A 34 -14.27 19.98 35.11
CA ALA A 34 -14.81 21.31 34.86
C ALA A 34 -16.36 21.39 34.91
N TYR A 35 -17.05 20.26 34.63
CA TYR A 35 -18.51 20.16 34.72
C TYR A 35 -19.01 19.75 36.12
N HIS A 36 -18.19 19.02 36.92
CA HIS A 36 -18.55 18.53 38.25
C HIS A 36 -18.41 19.58 39.37
N VAL A 37 -17.87 20.74 39.12
CA VAL A 37 -17.87 21.86 40.10
C VAL A 37 -19.29 22.41 40.35
N SER A 38 -20.31 21.96 39.63
CA SER A 38 -21.67 22.45 39.74
C SER A 38 -22.71 21.50 40.35
N ASN A 39 -22.41 20.23 40.71
CA ASN A 39 -23.38 19.33 41.35
C ASN A 39 -22.75 18.32 42.31
N VAL A 40 -23.21 18.34 43.51
CA VAL A 40 -22.79 17.68 44.75
C VAL A 40 -23.19 16.20 44.82
N GLU A 41 -22.27 15.42 45.42
CA GLU A 41 -22.44 14.20 46.25
C GLU A 41 -23.44 13.11 45.82
N THR A 42 -22.95 11.97 45.32
CA THR A 42 -23.30 10.61 45.82
C THR A 42 -22.53 9.52 45.08
N ASN A 43 -22.00 8.52 45.82
CA ASN A 43 -21.45 7.22 45.41
C ASN A 43 -20.05 7.17 44.80
N ILE A 44 -19.01 7.34 45.62
CA ILE A 44 -17.60 7.39 45.22
C ILE A 44 -16.95 5.98 44.99
N GLU A 45 -17.46 4.91 45.61
CA GLU A 45 -16.74 3.60 45.59
C GLU A 45 -17.05 2.72 44.38
N THR A 46 -18.24 2.74 43.82
CA THR A 46 -18.59 1.98 42.58
C THR A 46 -18.10 2.66 41.30
N GLU A 47 -18.08 4.01 41.25
CA GLU A 47 -17.57 4.77 40.08
C GLU A 47 -16.08 4.64 39.86
N GLN A 48 -15.26 4.36 40.90
CA GLN A 48 -13.81 4.22 40.73
C GLN A 48 -13.40 2.90 40.06
N VAL A 49 -14.07 1.78 40.32
CA VAL A 49 -13.77 0.47 39.74
C VAL A 49 -14.21 0.41 38.26
N ASP A 50 -15.40 0.90 37.94
CA ASP A 50 -15.92 0.97 36.58
C ASP A 50 -15.07 1.91 35.69
N GLY A 51 -14.64 3.05 36.25
CA GLY A 51 -13.80 4.01 35.52
C GLY A 51 -12.41 3.51 35.14
N VAL A 52 -11.83 2.58 35.87
CA VAL A 52 -10.51 1.96 35.54
C VAL A 52 -10.67 0.91 34.45
N GLN A 53 -11.71 0.07 34.52
CA GLN A 53 -12.00 -0.94 33.48
C GLN A 53 -12.37 -0.31 32.15
N ASP A 54 -13.14 0.78 32.15
CA ASP A 54 -13.50 1.52 30.95
C ASP A 54 -12.29 2.16 30.25
N LYS A 55 -11.31 2.65 31.01
CA LYS A 55 -10.06 3.20 30.48
C LYS A 55 -9.24 2.12 29.76
N ALA A 56 -9.10 0.95 30.37
CA ALA A 56 -8.35 -0.15 29.78
C ALA A 56 -9.03 -0.68 28.52
N LEU A 57 -10.36 -0.77 28.50
CA LEU A 57 -11.15 -1.15 27.33
C LEU A 57 -10.98 -0.15 26.18
N PHE A 58 -11.11 1.15 26.45
CA PHE A 58 -10.88 2.20 25.44
C PHE A 58 -9.47 2.11 24.86
N SER A 59 -8.46 2.03 25.73
CA SER A 59 -7.07 1.93 25.31
C SER A 59 -6.84 0.69 24.42
N ALA A 60 -7.42 -0.46 24.80
CA ALA A 60 -7.34 -1.69 24.02
C ALA A 60 -7.94 -1.52 22.60
N VAL A 61 -9.16 -1.03 22.49
CA VAL A 61 -9.86 -0.82 21.21
C VAL A 61 -9.14 0.23 20.37
N PHE A 62 -8.66 1.33 20.99
CA PHE A 62 -7.93 2.37 20.29
C PHE A 62 -6.60 1.87 19.71
N VAL A 63 -5.83 1.10 20.48
CA VAL A 63 -4.58 0.47 20.01
C VAL A 63 -4.86 -0.52 18.89
N MET A 64 -5.91 -1.34 18.99
CA MET A 64 -6.28 -2.25 17.91
C MET A 64 -6.65 -1.52 16.62
N LEU A 65 -7.46 -0.47 16.70
CA LEU A 65 -7.83 0.34 15.53
C LEU A 65 -6.62 1.02 14.89
N THR A 66 -5.68 1.55 15.70
CA THR A 66 -4.45 2.14 15.17
C THR A 66 -3.54 1.11 14.52
N THR A 67 -3.41 -0.07 15.11
CA THR A 67 -2.65 -1.19 14.51
C THR A 67 -3.28 -1.67 13.19
N HIS A 68 -4.62 -1.76 13.13
CA HIS A 68 -5.34 -2.04 11.89
C HIS A 68 -5.09 -0.98 10.81
N LEU A 69 -5.11 0.28 11.19
CA LEU A 69 -4.83 1.39 10.27
C LEU A 69 -3.41 1.29 9.67
N GLU A 70 -2.41 0.96 10.48
CA GLU A 70 -1.02 0.74 10.03
C GLU A 70 -0.90 -0.47 9.09
N GLN A 71 -1.79 -1.46 9.22
CA GLN A 71 -1.89 -2.61 8.30
C GLN A 71 -2.66 -2.30 7.01
N GLY A 72 -3.15 -1.06 6.87
CA GLY A 72 -3.89 -0.59 5.70
C GLY A 72 -5.41 -0.78 5.77
N HIS A 73 -5.96 -1.28 6.90
CA HIS A 73 -7.40 -1.34 7.12
C HIS A 73 -7.93 0.03 7.55
N THR A 74 -9.18 0.36 7.23
CA THR A 74 -9.84 1.58 7.75
C THR A 74 -10.78 1.29 8.90
N VAL A 75 -11.16 0.03 9.08
CA VAL A 75 -12.13 -0.44 10.07
C VAL A 75 -11.67 -1.70 10.81
N LEU A 76 -12.26 -1.90 11.97
CA LEU A 76 -12.27 -3.17 12.70
C LEU A 76 -13.70 -3.71 12.68
N THR A 77 -13.93 -4.85 12.00
CA THR A 77 -15.24 -5.50 11.94
C THR A 77 -15.26 -6.70 12.88
N LEU A 78 -16.30 -6.75 13.70
CA LEU A 78 -16.64 -7.84 14.62
C LEU A 78 -17.92 -8.48 14.13
N GLU A 79 -17.92 -9.79 13.96
CA GLU A 79 -19.06 -10.54 13.44
C GLU A 79 -19.35 -11.74 14.36
N GLU A 80 -20.61 -11.94 14.66
CA GLU A 80 -21.10 -13.11 15.39
C GLU A 80 -22.16 -13.82 14.54
N ALA A 81 -21.81 -15.00 14.06
CA ALA A 81 -22.73 -15.83 13.28
C ALA A 81 -23.64 -16.62 14.21
N LYS A 82 -24.94 -16.67 13.90
CA LYS A 82 -25.96 -17.36 14.72
C LYS A 82 -25.64 -18.84 15.04
N ASP A 83 -25.01 -19.53 14.08
CA ASP A 83 -24.68 -20.95 14.20
C ASP A 83 -23.20 -21.19 14.59
N GLU A 84 -22.48 -20.13 14.95
CA GLU A 84 -21.09 -20.24 15.37
C GLU A 84 -20.97 -20.94 16.71
N ARG A 85 -20.18 -22.01 16.73
CA ARG A 85 -19.85 -22.70 17.99
C ARG A 85 -18.63 -22.06 18.62
N PRO A 86 -18.76 -21.52 19.84
CA PRO A 86 -17.62 -20.94 20.50
C PRO A 86 -16.56 -22.02 20.82
N VAL A 87 -15.31 -21.58 20.82
CA VAL A 87 -14.16 -22.43 21.12
C VAL A 87 -13.99 -22.53 22.64
N GLN A 88 -13.83 -23.75 23.15
CA GLN A 88 -13.55 -23.99 24.56
C GLN A 88 -12.02 -24.10 24.79
N GLY A 89 -11.56 -23.52 25.86
CA GLY A 89 -10.17 -23.61 26.29
C GLY A 89 -10.04 -23.37 27.79
N ASP A 90 -8.84 -23.59 28.33
CA ASP A 90 -8.51 -23.34 29.72
C ASP A 90 -7.67 -22.08 29.83
N ILE A 91 -8.06 -21.14 30.69
CA ILE A 91 -7.30 -19.94 31.00
C ILE A 91 -7.18 -19.81 32.53
N GLY A 92 -5.97 -20.03 33.03
CA GLY A 92 -5.70 -19.90 34.47
C GLY A 92 -6.40 -20.94 35.35
N GLY A 93 -6.74 -22.14 34.81
CA GLY A 93 -7.44 -23.21 35.48
C GLY A 93 -8.98 -23.09 35.45
N GLU A 94 -9.51 -22.11 34.73
CA GLU A 94 -10.95 -21.97 34.47
C GLU A 94 -11.27 -22.37 33.02
N SER A 95 -12.29 -23.22 32.82
CA SER A 95 -12.79 -23.52 31.47
C SER A 95 -13.55 -22.32 30.94
N VAL A 96 -13.09 -21.80 29.80
CA VAL A 96 -13.63 -20.58 29.17
C VAL A 96 -14.09 -20.89 27.77
N THR A 97 -15.16 -20.24 27.38
CA THR A 97 -15.76 -20.36 26.03
C THR A 97 -15.72 -19.00 25.37
N LEU A 98 -15.09 -18.89 24.18
CA LEU A 98 -14.93 -17.66 23.43
C LEU A 98 -15.37 -17.83 21.98
N TYR A 99 -16.06 -16.83 21.42
CA TYR A 99 -16.42 -16.74 20.00
C TYR A 99 -15.22 -16.29 19.16
N ALA A 100 -15.24 -16.53 17.86
CA ALA A 100 -14.13 -16.15 16.96
C ALA A 100 -13.82 -14.65 17.00
N TRP A 101 -14.83 -13.79 17.07
CA TRP A 101 -14.62 -12.34 17.18
C TRP A 101 -13.90 -11.95 18.49
N GLN A 102 -14.15 -12.63 19.59
CA GLN A 102 -13.48 -12.42 20.89
C GLN A 102 -12.01 -12.87 20.82
N LEU A 103 -11.78 -14.06 20.23
CA LEU A 103 -10.44 -14.59 20.00
C LEU A 103 -9.63 -13.64 19.10
N LYS A 104 -10.21 -13.13 18.02
CA LYS A 104 -9.60 -12.15 17.12
C LYS A 104 -9.13 -10.90 17.87
N LEU A 105 -9.97 -10.34 18.74
CA LEU A 105 -9.61 -9.15 19.53
C LEU A 105 -8.44 -9.44 20.50
N LEU A 106 -8.50 -10.55 21.19
CA LEU A 106 -7.44 -10.96 22.13
C LEU A 106 -6.13 -11.27 21.42
N GLU A 107 -6.19 -11.95 20.27
CA GLU A 107 -5.04 -12.26 19.44
C GLU A 107 -4.34 -10.99 18.91
N MET A 108 -5.09 -10.02 18.43
CA MET A 108 -4.55 -8.75 17.96
C MET A 108 -3.74 -8.01 19.04
N LEU A 109 -4.19 -8.02 20.30
CA LEU A 109 -3.45 -7.43 21.40
C LEU A 109 -2.27 -8.31 21.87
N ALA A 110 -2.40 -9.63 21.76
CA ALA A 110 -1.40 -10.58 22.22
C ALA A 110 -0.26 -10.79 21.22
N THR A 111 -0.49 -10.61 19.91
CA THR A 111 0.50 -10.89 18.86
C THR A 111 1.87 -10.24 19.08
N PRO A 112 2.00 -8.97 19.50
CA PRO A 112 3.31 -8.40 19.80
C PRO A 112 4.00 -9.04 21.00
N LEU A 113 3.25 -9.58 21.96
CA LEU A 113 3.78 -10.31 23.10
C LEU A 113 4.25 -11.72 22.71
N LEU A 114 3.57 -12.36 21.75
CA LEU A 114 3.98 -13.64 21.18
C LEU A 114 5.37 -13.56 20.55
N VAL A 115 5.64 -12.52 19.77
CA VAL A 115 6.95 -12.30 19.13
C VAL A 115 8.08 -12.12 20.17
N LEU A 116 7.76 -11.54 21.32
CA LEU A 116 8.71 -11.43 22.45
C LEU A 116 8.82 -12.74 23.22
N ALA A 117 7.72 -13.45 23.36
CA ALA A 117 7.64 -14.71 24.07
C ALA A 117 8.33 -15.86 23.31
N GLU A 118 8.18 -15.97 21.98
CA GLU A 118 8.88 -16.96 21.15
C GLU A 118 10.39 -16.95 21.37
N ARG A 119 10.97 -15.79 21.69
CA ARG A 119 12.42 -15.67 21.98
C ARG A 119 12.84 -16.01 23.40
N GLN A 120 11.91 -16.03 24.36
CA GLN A 120 12.17 -16.28 25.78
C GLN A 120 11.44 -17.52 26.29
N ILE A 121 10.31 -17.87 25.69
CA ILE A 121 9.49 -19.05 26.03
C ILE A 121 10.06 -20.33 25.43
N ASP A 122 10.85 -20.28 24.36
CA ASP A 122 11.63 -21.44 23.89
C ASP A 122 12.52 -22.07 25.02
N GLN A 123 12.87 -21.29 26.04
CA GLN A 123 13.58 -21.78 27.22
C GLN A 123 12.64 -22.30 28.32
N LEU A 124 11.39 -21.83 28.40
CA LEU A 124 10.43 -22.20 29.44
C LEU A 124 9.41 -23.27 28.99
N ILE A 125 9.14 -23.37 27.68
CA ILE A 125 8.21 -24.37 27.11
C ILE A 125 8.92 -25.62 26.62
N ALA A 126 10.25 -25.61 26.49
CA ALA A 126 11.04 -26.77 26.04
C ALA A 126 10.86 -28.01 26.93
N ASP A 127 10.34 -27.86 28.13
CA ASP A 127 10.18 -28.98 29.08
C ASP A 127 8.75 -29.60 29.08
N GLU A 128 7.71 -29.00 28.46
CA GLU A 128 6.35 -29.52 28.62
C GLU A 128 5.45 -29.69 27.40
N VAL A 129 5.68 -29.09 26.23
CA VAL A 129 4.68 -29.21 25.10
C VAL A 129 5.31 -29.21 23.72
N ALA A 130 5.14 -30.31 23.01
CA ALA A 130 5.54 -30.53 21.59
C ALA A 130 4.52 -30.04 20.55
N THR A 131 3.65 -29.07 20.85
CA THR A 131 2.64 -28.52 19.93
C THR A 131 2.66 -27.00 19.97
N GLU A 132 2.40 -26.34 18.81
CA GLU A 132 2.29 -24.90 18.70
C GLU A 132 1.44 -24.29 19.82
N PRO A 133 1.91 -23.23 20.53
CA PRO A 133 1.17 -22.66 21.65
C PRO A 133 -0.17 -22.11 21.16
N SER A 134 -1.29 -22.64 21.67
CA SER A 134 -2.61 -22.09 21.39
C SER A 134 -2.75 -20.70 22.06
N LEU A 135 -3.62 -19.86 21.53
CA LEU A 135 -3.92 -18.54 22.16
C LEU A 135 -4.36 -18.73 23.63
N PHE A 136 -5.09 -19.81 23.94
CA PHE A 136 -5.50 -20.13 25.32
C PHE A 136 -4.33 -20.42 26.24
N SER A 137 -3.32 -21.18 25.80
CA SER A 137 -2.12 -21.45 26.59
C SER A 137 -1.33 -20.15 26.85
N LEU A 138 -1.24 -19.25 25.85
CA LEU A 138 -0.62 -17.96 26.03
C LEU A 138 -1.39 -17.07 27.02
N LEU A 139 -2.71 -16.98 26.90
CA LEU A 139 -3.56 -16.22 27.82
C LEU A 139 -3.47 -16.78 29.24
N SER A 140 -3.42 -18.10 29.39
CA SER A 140 -3.20 -18.74 30.68
C SER A 140 -1.87 -18.35 31.30
N ILE A 141 -0.78 -18.35 30.54
CA ILE A 141 0.54 -17.90 31.00
C ILE A 141 0.52 -16.41 31.39
N ILE A 142 -0.10 -15.58 30.57
CA ILE A 142 -0.21 -14.12 30.82
C ILE A 142 -1.00 -13.85 32.10
N VAL A 143 -2.12 -14.53 32.30
CA VAL A 143 -3.00 -14.32 33.46
C VAL A 143 -2.41 -14.92 34.75
N ALA A 144 -1.77 -16.10 34.67
CA ALA A 144 -1.27 -16.81 35.85
C ALA A 144 0.15 -16.43 36.27
N GLN A 145 1.05 -16.08 35.35
CA GLN A 145 2.50 -15.94 35.60
C GLN A 145 3.04 -14.53 35.37
N ARG A 146 2.21 -13.54 35.46
CA ARG A 146 2.49 -12.11 35.15
C ARG A 146 3.84 -11.60 35.71
N HIS A 147 4.26 -12.03 36.90
CA HIS A 147 5.49 -11.57 37.52
C HIS A 147 6.74 -12.32 37.09
N GLN A 148 6.63 -13.58 36.66
CA GLN A 148 7.77 -14.40 36.24
C GLN A 148 8.31 -14.04 34.88
N LEU A 149 7.45 -13.66 33.95
CA LEU A 149 7.83 -13.21 32.59
C LEU A 149 8.75 -11.97 32.59
N TRP A 150 8.67 -11.14 33.65
CA TRP A 150 9.43 -9.89 33.75
C TRP A 150 10.78 -10.02 34.46
N SER A 151 10.95 -11.00 35.35
CA SER A 151 12.14 -11.12 36.16
C SER A 151 13.37 -11.60 35.38
N GLN A 152 13.17 -12.27 34.25
CA GLN A 152 14.23 -12.89 33.43
C GLN A 152 14.62 -12.08 32.19
N SER A 153 13.95 -10.96 31.90
CA SER A 153 14.18 -10.23 30.66
C SER A 153 15.12 -9.03 30.79
N VAL A 154 16.04 -8.87 29.83
CA VAL A 154 16.90 -7.70 29.67
C VAL A 154 16.10 -6.58 28.99
N LEU A 155 15.01 -6.12 29.61
CA LEU A 155 14.16 -5.05 29.09
C LEU A 155 14.51 -3.72 29.78
N THR A 156 14.46 -2.63 29.02
CA THR A 156 14.53 -1.27 29.57
C THR A 156 13.29 -0.96 30.42
N ASN A 157 13.38 0.02 31.32
CA ASN A 157 12.22 0.43 32.13
C ASN A 157 11.03 0.88 31.27
N TYR A 158 11.29 1.52 30.15
CA TYR A 158 10.27 1.96 29.18
C TYR A 158 9.58 0.77 28.50
N GLU A 159 10.33 -0.23 28.04
CA GLU A 159 9.77 -1.46 27.46
C GLU A 159 8.92 -2.23 28.46
N ARG A 160 9.35 -2.28 29.73
CA ARG A 160 8.56 -2.89 30.82
C ARG A 160 7.23 -2.16 31.06
N GLU A 161 7.24 -0.84 31.05
CA GLU A 161 6.03 -0.05 31.22
C GLU A 161 5.03 -0.28 30.08
N LEU A 162 5.46 -0.26 28.83
CA LEU A 162 4.62 -0.55 27.65
C LEU A 162 4.01 -1.95 27.72
N LEU A 163 4.82 -2.95 28.05
CA LEU A 163 4.36 -4.32 28.18
C LEU A 163 3.38 -4.50 29.33
N THR A 164 3.61 -3.83 30.46
CA THR A 164 2.66 -3.85 31.58
C THR A 164 1.30 -3.26 31.19
N LYS A 165 1.29 -2.10 30.54
CA LYS A 165 0.06 -1.48 30.02
C LYS A 165 -0.67 -2.41 29.05
N ARG A 166 0.05 -3.12 28.20
CA ARG A 166 -0.55 -4.06 27.25
C ARG A 166 -1.15 -5.29 27.92
N LEU A 167 -0.47 -5.85 28.92
CA LEU A 167 -1.01 -6.95 29.72
C LEU A 167 -2.26 -6.51 30.49
N ASP A 168 -2.27 -5.30 31.04
CA ASP A 168 -3.44 -4.76 31.71
C ASP A 168 -4.61 -4.61 30.72
N ALA A 169 -4.33 -4.14 29.49
CA ALA A 169 -5.32 -4.02 28.43
C ALA A 169 -5.90 -5.39 28.02
N ILE A 170 -5.03 -6.41 27.82
CA ILE A 170 -5.47 -7.78 27.49
C ILE A 170 -6.32 -8.36 28.62
N THR A 171 -5.87 -8.21 29.86
CA THR A 171 -6.60 -8.73 31.04
C THR A 171 -7.96 -8.05 31.20
N ALA A 172 -8.02 -6.73 31.06
CA ALA A 172 -9.27 -5.98 31.14
C ALA A 172 -10.22 -6.35 29.99
N LEU A 173 -9.71 -6.47 28.77
CA LEU A 173 -10.50 -6.91 27.63
C LEU A 173 -11.02 -8.34 27.82
N TYR A 174 -10.18 -9.28 28.26
CA TYR A 174 -10.60 -10.66 28.56
C TYR A 174 -11.71 -10.72 29.61
N GLN A 175 -11.60 -9.96 30.70
CA GLN A 175 -12.63 -9.90 31.75
C GLN A 175 -13.97 -9.37 31.22
N ARG A 176 -13.95 -8.47 30.26
CA ARG A 176 -15.16 -7.95 29.59
C ARG A 176 -15.74 -8.92 28.57
N LEU A 177 -14.89 -9.65 27.84
CA LEU A 177 -15.33 -10.55 26.77
C LEU A 177 -15.89 -11.87 27.31
N ARG A 178 -15.36 -12.38 28.41
CA ARG A 178 -15.84 -13.66 28.99
C ARG A 178 -17.33 -13.54 29.30
N ASN A 179 -18.12 -14.52 28.85
CA ASN A 179 -19.57 -14.60 29.04
C ASN A 179 -20.39 -13.42 28.46
N THR A 180 -19.87 -12.75 27.44
CA THR A 180 -20.54 -11.61 26.79
C THR A 180 -20.76 -11.91 25.32
N ASP A 181 -21.99 -11.80 24.82
CA ASP A 181 -22.27 -11.82 23.38
C ASP A 181 -21.91 -10.46 22.73
N LEU A 182 -21.93 -10.40 21.40
CA LEU A 182 -21.57 -9.21 20.66
C LEU A 182 -22.54 -8.04 20.94
N ASP A 183 -23.84 -8.31 21.05
CA ASP A 183 -24.85 -7.29 21.33
C ASP A 183 -24.60 -6.63 22.70
N ALA A 184 -24.35 -7.43 23.75
CA ALA A 184 -24.04 -6.92 25.09
C ALA A 184 -22.70 -6.16 25.13
N PHE A 185 -21.67 -6.65 24.42
CA PHE A 185 -20.39 -5.95 24.30
C PHE A 185 -20.56 -4.59 23.66
N ILE A 186 -21.26 -4.50 22.52
CA ILE A 186 -21.50 -3.24 21.82
C ILE A 186 -22.36 -2.30 22.65
N HIS A 187 -23.35 -2.82 23.38
CA HIS A 187 -24.13 -2.02 24.30
C HIS A 187 -23.24 -1.40 25.38
N SER A 188 -22.33 -2.17 25.95
CA SER A 188 -21.41 -1.70 26.99
C SER A 188 -20.47 -0.58 26.50
N ILE A 189 -19.88 -0.72 25.31
CA ILE A 189 -19.05 0.34 24.74
C ILE A 189 -19.85 1.57 24.33
N GLY A 190 -21.13 1.39 23.96
CA GLY A 190 -22.04 2.49 23.61
C GLY A 190 -22.39 3.42 24.77
N GLN A 191 -22.30 2.94 26.00
CA GLN A 191 -22.49 3.74 27.20
C GLN A 191 -21.27 4.62 27.50
N TYR A 192 -20.13 4.29 26.91
CA TYR A 192 -18.90 5.00 27.17
C TYR A 192 -18.75 6.23 26.27
N ASP A 193 -18.49 7.38 26.88
CA ASP A 193 -18.54 8.70 26.24
C ASP A 193 -17.52 8.93 25.09
N LEU A 194 -16.53 8.05 24.95
CA LEU A 194 -15.54 8.11 23.88
C LEU A 194 -15.97 7.39 22.60
N PHE A 195 -17.12 6.72 22.61
CA PHE A 195 -17.69 6.02 21.46
C PHE A 195 -18.95 6.72 20.95
N SER A 196 -19.16 6.72 19.63
CA SER A 196 -20.38 7.29 19.01
C SER A 196 -20.98 6.31 18.00
N ASN A 197 -22.28 6.06 18.13
CA ASN A 197 -23.04 5.23 17.20
C ASN A 197 -23.54 6.05 16.02
N VAL A 198 -23.22 5.62 14.80
CA VAL A 198 -23.64 6.29 13.55
C VAL A 198 -25.15 6.22 13.32
N LYS A 199 -25.85 5.15 13.78
CA LYS A 199 -27.30 4.97 13.55
C LYS A 199 -28.17 6.04 14.20
N HIS A 200 -27.70 6.69 15.25
CA HIS A 200 -28.43 7.74 15.94
C HIS A 200 -28.27 9.12 15.28
N LEU A 201 -27.57 9.19 14.13
CA LEU A 201 -27.25 10.44 13.46
C LEU A 201 -28.07 10.53 12.16
N ASN A 202 -28.98 11.50 12.10
CA ASN A 202 -29.61 11.91 10.85
C ASN A 202 -28.55 12.51 9.90
N LYS A 203 -28.92 12.73 8.64
CA LYS A 203 -28.02 13.26 7.60
C LYS A 203 -27.36 14.58 8.01
N ASP A 204 -28.10 15.43 8.73
CA ASP A 204 -27.60 16.71 9.26
C ASP A 204 -26.67 16.53 10.47
N ASP A 205 -26.93 15.53 11.31
CA ASP A 205 -26.08 15.18 12.46
C ASP A 205 -24.77 14.51 12.01
N ARG A 206 -24.77 13.75 10.92
CA ARG A 206 -23.53 13.19 10.34
C ARG A 206 -22.58 14.31 9.87
N ASN A 207 -23.12 15.39 9.32
CA ASN A 207 -22.35 16.58 8.99
C ASN A 207 -21.92 17.35 10.26
N SER A 208 -22.64 17.22 11.36
CA SER A 208 -22.31 17.84 12.66
C SER A 208 -21.37 16.99 13.52
N LEU A 209 -21.10 15.72 13.16
CA LEU A 209 -20.10 14.87 13.82
C LEU A 209 -18.69 15.46 13.78
N SER A 210 -18.40 16.32 12.81
CA SER A 210 -17.18 17.14 12.85
C SER A 210 -17.07 18.00 14.11
N LYS A 211 -18.18 18.24 14.81
CA LYS A 211 -18.24 18.97 16.09
C LYS A 211 -18.24 18.05 17.33
N ASN A 212 -18.54 16.76 17.16
CA ASN A 212 -18.50 15.76 18.23
C ASN A 212 -17.12 15.12 18.30
N ASN A 213 -16.29 15.54 19.22
CA ASN A 213 -14.90 15.10 19.40
C ASN A 213 -14.74 13.67 19.95
N LYS A 214 -15.61 12.73 19.58
CA LYS A 214 -15.52 11.34 20.03
C LYS A 214 -14.53 10.57 19.14
N PRO A 215 -13.48 9.97 19.70
CA PRO A 215 -12.39 9.42 18.91
C PRO A 215 -12.73 8.12 18.17
N ILE A 216 -13.74 7.37 18.64
CA ILE A 216 -14.16 6.10 18.02
C ILE A 216 -15.62 6.20 17.58
N ILE A 217 -15.85 5.84 16.32
CA ILE A 217 -17.18 5.74 15.70
C ILE A 217 -17.51 4.27 15.50
N TYR A 218 -18.76 3.86 15.71
CA TYR A 218 -19.19 2.50 15.43
C TYR A 218 -20.58 2.45 14.79
N GLN A 219 -20.81 1.37 14.02
CA GLN A 219 -22.08 1.06 13.38
C GLN A 219 -22.43 -0.40 13.62
N ILE A 220 -23.70 -0.67 13.98
CA ILE A 220 -24.21 -2.03 14.12
C ILE A 220 -25.07 -2.33 12.91
N GLN A 221 -24.83 -3.51 12.31
CA GLN A 221 -25.68 -4.07 11.27
C GLN A 221 -26.29 -5.39 11.76
N LYS A 222 -27.57 -5.58 11.51
CA LYS A 222 -28.27 -6.85 11.75
C LYS A 222 -28.76 -7.35 10.40
N GLU A 223 -28.20 -8.45 9.95
CA GLU A 223 -28.64 -9.10 8.73
C GLU A 223 -29.97 -9.80 8.89
N LYS A 224 -30.67 -10.05 7.77
CA LYS A 224 -31.95 -10.76 7.76
C LYS A 224 -31.88 -12.17 8.37
N ASN A 225 -30.67 -12.76 8.40
CA ASN A 225 -30.37 -14.08 8.97
C ASN A 225 -30.05 -14.05 10.47
N GLN A 226 -30.24 -12.91 11.15
CA GLN A 226 -29.94 -12.69 12.56
C GLN A 226 -28.43 -12.69 12.93
N ASN A 227 -27.51 -12.64 11.97
CA ASN A 227 -26.12 -12.37 12.26
C ASN A 227 -25.99 -10.90 12.69
N THR A 228 -25.28 -10.66 13.77
CA THR A 228 -24.94 -9.30 14.23
C THR A 228 -23.51 -9.00 13.82
N SER A 229 -23.30 -7.83 13.22
CA SER A 229 -21.96 -7.33 12.96
C SER A 229 -21.82 -5.90 13.49
N ALA A 230 -20.63 -5.56 13.95
CA ALA A 230 -20.29 -4.23 14.43
C ALA A 230 -19.01 -3.78 13.74
N THR A 231 -19.06 -2.63 13.12
CA THR A 231 -17.90 -2.01 12.46
C THR A 231 -17.47 -0.78 13.26
N LEU A 232 -16.19 -0.70 13.60
CA LEU A 232 -15.59 0.36 14.38
C LEU A 232 -14.54 1.11 13.55
N TRP A 233 -14.49 2.43 13.68
CA TRP A 233 -13.52 3.33 13.03
C TRP A 233 -12.86 4.26 14.04
N LEU A 234 -11.65 4.69 13.72
CA LEU A 234 -11.18 5.98 14.22
C LEU A 234 -11.99 7.09 13.55
N HIS A 235 -12.35 8.13 14.31
CA HIS A 235 -13.18 9.24 13.81
C HIS A 235 -12.63 9.86 12.52
N ARG A 236 -11.32 10.10 12.46
CA ARG A 236 -10.65 10.67 11.27
C ARG A 236 -10.88 9.82 10.02
N THR A 237 -10.73 8.50 10.14
CA THR A 237 -10.87 7.56 9.03
C THR A 237 -12.33 7.47 8.58
N TRP A 238 -13.27 7.38 9.54
CA TRP A 238 -14.69 7.42 9.26
C TRP A 238 -15.09 8.69 8.51
N GLN A 239 -14.61 9.85 8.97
CA GLN A 239 -14.90 11.12 8.33
C GLN A 239 -14.34 11.18 6.90
N ALA A 240 -13.15 10.65 6.66
CA ALA A 240 -12.55 10.59 5.34
C ALA A 240 -13.37 9.72 4.37
N GLU A 241 -13.81 8.53 4.80
CA GLU A 241 -14.68 7.65 4.00
C GLU A 241 -16.06 8.26 3.75
N PHE A 242 -16.68 8.81 4.78
CA PHE A 242 -18.00 9.45 4.65
C PHE A 242 -17.96 10.66 3.72
N SER A 243 -16.96 11.53 3.86
CA SER A 243 -16.75 12.67 2.98
C SER A 243 -16.50 12.23 1.53
N LEU A 244 -15.63 11.22 1.34
CA LEU A 244 -15.33 10.65 0.03
C LEU A 244 -16.60 10.12 -0.65
N ALA A 245 -17.39 9.29 0.04
CA ALA A 245 -18.64 8.75 -0.49
C ALA A 245 -19.65 9.86 -0.83
N THR A 246 -19.83 10.82 0.08
CA THR A 246 -20.75 11.95 -0.12
C THR A 246 -20.36 12.81 -1.33
N ARG A 247 -19.06 13.09 -1.50
CA ARG A 247 -18.54 13.87 -2.61
C ARG A 247 -18.67 13.13 -3.93
N ILE A 248 -18.29 11.86 -4.00
CA ILE A 248 -18.46 11.02 -5.21
C ILE A 248 -19.95 10.98 -5.60
N ASN A 249 -20.84 10.72 -4.65
CA ASN A 249 -22.28 10.71 -4.91
C ASN A 249 -22.79 12.07 -5.42
N SER A 250 -22.27 13.16 -4.87
CA SER A 250 -22.59 14.52 -5.36
C SER A 250 -22.10 14.74 -6.79
N ILE A 251 -20.90 14.26 -7.17
CA ILE A 251 -20.36 14.41 -8.53
C ILE A 251 -21.16 13.56 -9.51
N ILE A 252 -21.48 12.31 -9.19
CA ILE A 252 -22.25 11.40 -10.07
C ILE A 252 -23.62 11.97 -10.39
N ASN A 253 -24.28 12.62 -9.43
CA ASN A 253 -25.59 13.22 -9.60
C ASN A 253 -25.56 14.57 -10.35
N GLN A 254 -24.37 15.06 -10.75
CA GLN A 254 -24.29 16.26 -11.58
C GLN A 254 -24.68 15.96 -13.02
N GLN A 255 -25.56 16.77 -13.56
CA GLN A 255 -25.83 16.74 -14.99
C GLN A 255 -24.72 17.48 -15.72
N ILE A 256 -24.02 16.76 -16.60
CA ILE A 256 -23.07 17.33 -17.56
C ILE A 256 -23.62 17.17 -18.95
N THR A 257 -23.30 18.12 -19.82
CA THR A 257 -23.67 18.01 -21.22
C THR A 257 -22.68 17.13 -21.97
N PRO A 258 -23.07 15.97 -22.50
CA PRO A 258 -22.20 15.18 -23.35
C PRO A 258 -21.78 15.96 -24.59
N LEU A 259 -20.54 15.81 -25.01
CA LEU A 259 -20.06 16.37 -26.25
C LEU A 259 -20.36 15.41 -27.41
N SER A 260 -20.64 15.96 -28.61
CA SER A 260 -20.72 15.15 -29.84
C SER A 260 -19.30 14.75 -30.24
N ILE A 261 -18.88 13.55 -29.87
CA ILE A 261 -17.53 13.04 -30.10
C ILE A 261 -17.49 12.02 -31.24
N ALA A 262 -16.50 12.10 -32.11
CA ALA A 262 -16.19 11.05 -33.08
C ALA A 262 -15.33 9.98 -32.43
N ILE A 263 -15.83 8.76 -32.33
CA ILE A 263 -15.11 7.61 -31.77
C ILE A 263 -14.50 6.83 -32.94
N PRO A 264 -13.16 6.51 -32.91
CA PRO A 264 -12.53 5.72 -33.95
C PRO A 264 -13.11 4.29 -34.05
N ASP A 265 -13.33 3.81 -35.28
CA ASP A 265 -13.90 2.47 -35.54
C ASP A 265 -12.99 1.29 -35.12
N ASN A 266 -11.70 1.54 -34.93
CA ASN A 266 -10.72 0.52 -34.58
C ASN A 266 -10.62 0.21 -33.08
N LEU A 267 -11.48 0.80 -32.26
CA LEU A 267 -11.53 0.56 -30.83
C LEU A 267 -12.38 -0.68 -30.50
N GLU A 268 -11.99 -1.36 -29.43
CA GLU A 268 -12.78 -2.45 -28.88
C GLU A 268 -14.06 -1.98 -28.21
N LYS A 269 -15.07 -2.85 -28.16
CA LYS A 269 -16.38 -2.52 -27.57
C LYS A 269 -16.30 -1.94 -26.16
N ARG A 270 -15.39 -2.47 -25.30
CA ARG A 270 -15.20 -1.97 -23.93
C ARG A 270 -14.48 -0.64 -23.89
N GLN A 271 -13.56 -0.37 -24.82
CA GLN A 271 -12.92 0.93 -24.96
C GLN A 271 -13.94 1.99 -25.42
N ILE A 272 -14.80 1.67 -26.37
CA ILE A 272 -15.91 2.52 -26.80
C ILE A 272 -16.87 2.80 -25.62
N ALA A 273 -17.22 1.77 -24.83
CA ALA A 273 -18.04 1.92 -23.64
C ALA A 273 -17.39 2.85 -22.60
N ALA A 274 -16.09 2.72 -22.37
CA ALA A 274 -15.34 3.57 -21.44
C ALA A 274 -15.34 5.04 -21.87
N ILE A 275 -15.13 5.32 -23.17
CA ILE A 275 -15.20 6.67 -23.73
C ILE A 275 -16.61 7.26 -23.55
N ASN A 276 -17.64 6.48 -23.86
CA ASN A 276 -19.02 6.92 -23.71
C ASN A 276 -19.38 7.21 -22.25
N VAL A 277 -19.00 6.33 -21.32
CA VAL A 277 -19.23 6.54 -19.88
C VAL A 277 -18.55 7.81 -19.40
N ALA A 278 -17.29 8.03 -19.77
CA ALA A 278 -16.54 9.22 -19.38
C ALA A 278 -17.05 10.52 -20.05
N ASN A 279 -17.65 10.43 -21.23
CA ASN A 279 -18.28 11.58 -21.88
C ASN A 279 -19.61 11.97 -21.22
N HIS A 280 -20.41 10.99 -20.77
CA HIS A 280 -21.76 11.23 -20.24
C HIS A 280 -21.81 11.47 -18.73
N ASN A 281 -20.74 11.19 -17.99
CA ASN A 281 -20.73 11.29 -16.54
C ASN A 281 -19.63 12.20 -16.03
N ALA A 282 -19.91 12.93 -14.94
CA ALA A 282 -18.92 13.76 -14.26
C ALA A 282 -17.89 12.93 -13.46
N PHE A 283 -18.21 11.68 -13.14
CA PHE A 283 -17.32 10.74 -12.50
C PHE A 283 -17.30 9.43 -13.27
N SER A 284 -16.13 8.89 -13.53
CA SER A 284 -15.98 7.59 -14.19
C SER A 284 -14.76 6.83 -13.71
N ILE A 285 -14.88 5.51 -13.70
CA ILE A 285 -13.83 4.56 -13.30
C ILE A 285 -13.56 3.65 -14.49
N ILE A 286 -12.32 3.63 -14.98
CA ILE A 286 -11.89 2.75 -16.07
C ILE A 286 -10.78 1.84 -15.52
N THR A 287 -11.11 0.58 -15.32
CA THR A 287 -10.14 -0.41 -14.81
C THR A 287 -9.69 -1.37 -15.90
N GLY A 288 -8.63 -2.11 -15.60
CA GLY A 288 -8.14 -3.18 -16.46
C GLY A 288 -6.70 -3.53 -16.12
N GLY A 289 -6.31 -4.74 -16.44
CA GLY A 289 -4.96 -5.23 -16.25
C GLY A 289 -3.92 -4.49 -17.10
N PRO A 290 -2.63 -4.80 -16.93
CA PRO A 290 -1.57 -4.20 -17.72
C PRO A 290 -1.72 -4.51 -19.21
N GLY A 291 -1.53 -3.49 -20.04
CA GLY A 291 -1.61 -3.61 -21.50
C GLY A 291 -3.03 -3.67 -22.08
N THR A 292 -4.08 -3.49 -21.28
CA THR A 292 -5.45 -3.41 -21.78
C THR A 292 -5.78 -2.11 -22.53
N GLY A 293 -4.81 -1.20 -22.60
CA GLY A 293 -4.98 0.04 -23.37
C GLY A 293 -5.71 1.15 -22.60
N LYS A 294 -5.70 1.15 -21.26
CA LYS A 294 -6.30 2.23 -20.44
C LYS A 294 -5.85 3.62 -20.91
N THR A 295 -4.54 3.86 -20.92
CA THR A 295 -3.96 5.16 -21.31
C THR A 295 -4.28 5.51 -22.76
N TYR A 296 -4.28 4.52 -23.67
CA TYR A 296 -4.67 4.72 -25.06
C TYR A 296 -6.15 5.08 -25.19
N THR A 297 -7.05 4.41 -24.47
CA THR A 297 -8.49 4.72 -24.46
C THR A 297 -8.75 6.15 -23.99
N VAL A 298 -8.03 6.57 -22.96
CA VAL A 298 -8.14 7.95 -22.44
C VAL A 298 -7.54 8.96 -23.41
N ALA A 299 -6.46 8.62 -24.10
CA ALA A 299 -5.92 9.48 -25.16
C ALA A 299 -6.97 9.72 -26.25
N GLN A 300 -7.66 8.67 -26.72
CA GLN A 300 -8.74 8.81 -27.72
C GLN A 300 -9.90 9.64 -27.18
N LEU A 301 -10.25 9.49 -25.89
CA LEU A 301 -11.26 10.34 -25.25
C LEU A 301 -10.82 11.82 -25.24
N VAL A 302 -9.58 12.12 -24.82
CA VAL A 302 -9.07 13.49 -24.78
C VAL A 302 -9.06 14.12 -26.17
N ILE A 303 -8.59 13.39 -27.18
CA ILE A 303 -8.61 13.82 -28.59
C ILE A 303 -10.06 14.16 -29.01
N ALA A 304 -10.99 13.26 -28.76
CA ALA A 304 -12.37 13.44 -29.14
C ALA A 304 -13.05 14.61 -28.41
N LEU A 305 -12.76 14.79 -27.12
CA LEU A 305 -13.30 15.92 -26.35
C LEU A 305 -12.72 17.27 -26.80
N GLN A 306 -11.43 17.33 -27.13
CA GLN A 306 -10.80 18.56 -27.65
C GLN A 306 -11.35 18.92 -29.05
N GLN A 307 -11.44 17.96 -29.94
CA GLN A 307 -12.02 18.19 -31.29
C GLN A 307 -13.48 18.67 -31.20
N ALA A 308 -14.25 18.06 -30.28
CA ALA A 308 -15.63 18.47 -30.06
C ALA A 308 -15.76 19.88 -29.42
N ALA A 309 -14.80 20.26 -28.57
CA ALA A 309 -14.75 21.61 -27.98
C ALA A 309 -14.42 22.67 -29.02
N GLN A 310 -13.51 22.39 -29.96
CA GLN A 310 -13.13 23.28 -31.06
C GLN A 310 -14.21 23.44 -32.11
N SER A 311 -15.09 22.44 -32.27
CA SER A 311 -16.17 22.45 -33.29
C SER A 311 -17.45 23.18 -32.86
N ARG A 312 -17.51 23.72 -31.63
CA ARG A 312 -18.67 24.44 -31.12
C ARG A 312 -18.70 25.87 -31.69
N GLU A 313 -19.76 26.17 -32.40
CA GLU A 313 -20.14 27.54 -32.79
C GLU A 313 -20.53 28.36 -31.54
N ASP A 314 -20.33 29.68 -31.59
CA ASP A 314 -20.38 30.65 -30.47
C ASP A 314 -21.68 30.74 -29.64
N ASP A 315 -22.73 30.01 -29.98
CA ASP A 315 -24.08 30.14 -29.40
C ASP A 315 -24.44 29.08 -28.33
N ALA A 316 -23.49 28.27 -27.86
CA ALA A 316 -23.78 27.23 -26.84
C ALA A 316 -23.79 27.81 -25.42
N PRO A 317 -24.76 27.43 -24.56
CA PRO A 317 -24.95 28.02 -23.22
C PRO A 317 -23.85 27.67 -22.16
N ILE A 318 -22.89 26.85 -22.53
CA ILE A 318 -21.72 26.52 -21.64
C ILE A 318 -20.46 27.05 -22.35
N LYS A 319 -19.98 28.20 -21.88
CA LYS A 319 -18.67 28.72 -22.28
C LYS A 319 -17.61 27.96 -21.47
N PHE A 320 -16.79 27.15 -22.15
CA PHE A 320 -15.44 26.92 -21.64
C PHE A 320 -14.74 28.29 -21.63
N SER A 321 -14.01 28.61 -20.57
CA SER A 321 -13.37 29.94 -20.42
C SER A 321 -12.27 30.22 -21.45
N THR A 322 -11.99 29.25 -22.32
CA THR A 322 -10.99 29.28 -23.40
C THR A 322 -11.48 28.36 -24.53
N ASP A 323 -10.98 28.53 -25.75
CA ASP A 323 -11.29 27.74 -26.95
C ASP A 323 -10.96 26.22 -26.83
N SER A 324 -10.54 25.75 -25.67
CA SER A 324 -10.23 24.36 -25.36
C SER A 324 -10.59 24.00 -23.92
N ALA A 325 -11.02 22.76 -23.66
CA ALA A 325 -11.24 22.27 -22.31
C ALA A 325 -9.90 22.12 -21.57
N SER A 326 -9.80 22.69 -20.36
CA SER A 326 -8.58 22.58 -19.54
C SER A 326 -8.43 21.17 -18.95
N LEU A 327 -7.22 20.61 -19.08
CA LEU A 327 -6.92 19.22 -18.72
C LEU A 327 -5.83 19.14 -17.66
N ALA A 328 -6.10 18.41 -16.57
CA ALA A 328 -5.08 17.99 -15.64
C ALA A 328 -4.80 16.47 -15.75
N LEU A 329 -3.53 16.14 -15.83
CA LEU A 329 -3.02 14.77 -15.74
C LEU A 329 -2.34 14.56 -14.39
N ALA A 330 -2.75 13.54 -13.64
CA ALA A 330 -2.18 13.25 -12.34
C ALA A 330 -1.99 11.76 -12.10
N ALA A 331 -1.04 11.43 -11.22
CA ALA A 331 -0.83 10.07 -10.73
C ALA A 331 -0.29 10.12 -9.28
N PRO A 332 -0.36 9.02 -8.51
CA PRO A 332 0.22 8.98 -7.17
C PRO A 332 1.73 9.20 -7.14
N THR A 333 2.46 8.76 -8.17
CA THR A 333 3.92 8.91 -8.28
C THR A 333 4.31 9.77 -9.47
N GLY A 334 5.47 10.46 -9.38
CA GLY A 334 6.01 11.29 -10.47
C GLY A 334 6.28 10.48 -11.74
N LYS A 335 6.82 9.28 -11.58
CA LYS A 335 7.12 8.39 -12.71
C LYS A 335 5.86 7.92 -13.46
N ALA A 336 4.78 7.61 -12.73
CA ALA A 336 3.50 7.25 -13.36
C ALA A 336 2.90 8.47 -14.10
N ALA A 337 2.95 9.67 -13.51
CA ALA A 337 2.49 10.90 -14.13
C ALA A 337 3.24 11.19 -15.43
N GLN A 338 4.56 11.11 -15.41
CA GLN A 338 5.39 11.31 -16.59
C GLN A 338 5.08 10.30 -17.70
N ARG A 339 4.95 9.00 -17.37
CA ARG A 339 4.62 7.97 -18.37
C ARG A 339 3.24 8.18 -18.99
N MET A 340 2.27 8.59 -18.20
CA MET A 340 0.94 8.93 -18.71
C MET A 340 1.05 10.08 -19.70
N GLN A 341 1.80 11.14 -19.39
CA GLN A 341 2.03 12.27 -20.28
C GLN A 341 2.71 11.85 -21.58
N GLU A 342 3.81 11.08 -21.51
CA GLU A 342 4.53 10.58 -22.68
C GLU A 342 3.60 9.72 -23.60
N SER A 343 2.81 8.83 -22.99
CA SER A 343 1.88 7.98 -23.74
C SER A 343 0.73 8.78 -24.39
N LEU A 344 0.23 9.79 -23.70
CA LEU A 344 -0.83 10.65 -24.22
C LEU A 344 -0.29 11.55 -25.33
N GLN A 345 0.90 12.15 -25.15
CA GLN A 345 1.53 12.98 -26.18
C GLN A 345 1.81 12.15 -27.45
N ALA A 346 2.36 10.94 -27.30
CA ALA A 346 2.58 10.06 -28.45
C ALA A 346 1.29 9.70 -29.21
N ALA A 347 0.15 9.58 -28.50
CA ALA A 347 -1.13 9.33 -29.11
C ALA A 347 -1.70 10.57 -29.83
N LEU A 348 -1.51 11.77 -29.28
CA LEU A 348 -1.86 13.05 -29.90
C LEU A 348 -1.04 13.28 -31.18
N ASP A 349 0.26 13.05 -31.10
CA ASP A 349 1.17 13.18 -32.26
C ASP A 349 0.78 12.20 -33.39
N ALA A 350 0.47 10.94 -33.04
CA ALA A 350 0.00 9.94 -34.00
C ALA A 350 -1.36 10.29 -34.64
N ALA A 351 -2.20 11.02 -33.94
CA ALA A 351 -3.49 11.52 -34.43
C ALA A 351 -3.38 12.86 -35.17
N ASN A 352 -2.17 13.43 -35.33
CA ASN A 352 -1.90 14.77 -35.87
C ASN A 352 -2.73 15.88 -35.16
N VAL A 353 -2.90 15.76 -33.85
CA VAL A 353 -3.57 16.77 -33.04
C VAL A 353 -2.49 17.68 -32.42
N ASP A 354 -2.43 18.92 -32.87
CA ASP A 354 -1.50 19.92 -32.32
C ASP A 354 -2.03 20.41 -30.96
N MET A 355 -1.68 19.67 -29.92
CA MET A 355 -2.00 20.00 -28.53
C MET A 355 -0.78 19.78 -27.67
N GLN A 356 -0.30 20.84 -27.02
CA GLN A 356 0.71 20.71 -25.97
C GLN A 356 0.03 20.40 -24.64
N LEU A 357 0.40 19.24 -24.06
CA LEU A 357 -0.06 18.87 -22.73
C LEU A 357 0.69 19.67 -21.68
N GLU A 358 -0.03 20.15 -20.67
CA GLU A 358 0.64 20.61 -19.45
C GLU A 358 1.40 19.46 -18.78
N GLU A 359 2.42 19.82 -17.99
CA GLU A 359 3.20 18.84 -17.23
C GLU A 359 2.28 18.02 -16.31
N ALA A 360 2.30 16.69 -16.47
CA ALA A 360 1.58 15.82 -15.58
C ALA A 360 2.18 15.89 -14.15
N LYS A 361 1.32 15.95 -13.16
CA LYS A 361 1.68 16.23 -11.76
C LYS A 361 1.43 15.00 -10.89
N THR A 362 2.16 14.87 -9.78
CA THR A 362 1.68 14.00 -8.71
C THR A 362 0.39 14.59 -8.14
N ILE A 363 -0.50 13.71 -7.62
CA ILE A 363 -1.76 14.18 -6.99
C ILE A 363 -1.47 15.18 -5.88
N HIS A 364 -0.41 14.95 -5.09
CA HIS A 364 0.04 15.90 -4.06
C HIS A 364 0.37 17.28 -4.65
N ARG A 365 1.09 17.32 -5.79
CA ARG A 365 1.44 18.58 -6.47
C ARG A 365 0.22 19.24 -7.10
N LEU A 366 -0.68 18.45 -7.70
CA LEU A 366 -1.94 18.96 -8.25
C LEU A 366 -2.79 19.64 -7.17
N LEU A 367 -2.89 19.01 -5.99
CA LEU A 367 -3.67 19.54 -4.87
C LEU A 367 -2.91 20.62 -4.06
N GLY A 368 -1.64 20.90 -4.38
CA GLY A 368 -0.83 21.84 -3.63
C GLY A 368 -0.55 21.42 -2.19
N ILE A 369 -0.43 20.11 -1.93
CA ILE A 369 -0.11 19.57 -0.61
C ILE A 369 1.37 19.82 -0.31
N GLY A 370 1.64 20.71 0.63
CA GLY A 370 2.99 21.06 1.09
C GLY A 370 3.37 20.37 2.41
N ARG A 371 4.35 20.95 3.13
CA ARG A 371 4.88 20.43 4.41
C ARG A 371 3.83 20.29 5.52
N THR A 372 2.71 21.00 5.43
CA THR A 372 1.62 20.92 6.41
C THR A 372 0.73 19.70 6.25
N GLY A 373 0.89 18.93 5.16
CA GLY A 373 0.04 17.80 4.81
C GLY A 373 -1.39 18.17 4.39
N ARG A 374 -1.73 19.47 4.33
CA ARG A 374 -3.06 19.94 3.92
C ARG A 374 -3.06 20.37 2.46
N PRO A 375 -4.13 20.08 1.70
CA PRO A 375 -4.27 20.54 0.34
C PRO A 375 -4.54 22.06 0.30
N ARG A 376 -4.07 22.71 -0.77
CA ARG A 376 -4.41 24.10 -1.12
C ARG A 376 -5.76 24.17 -1.84
N TYR A 377 -6.03 23.13 -2.64
CA TYR A 377 -7.27 23.01 -3.40
C TYR A 377 -8.21 22.02 -2.69
N ASP A 378 -9.44 22.45 -2.48
CA ASP A 378 -10.50 21.75 -1.76
C ASP A 378 -11.89 22.19 -2.28
N ALA A 379 -12.94 21.93 -1.51
CA ALA A 379 -14.30 22.29 -1.89
C ALA A 379 -14.57 23.80 -1.94
N ASP A 380 -13.85 24.57 -1.13
CA ASP A 380 -14.00 26.04 -1.06
C ASP A 380 -13.09 26.74 -2.08
N ASN A 381 -12.01 26.08 -2.49
CA ASN A 381 -11.06 26.53 -3.49
C ASN A 381 -10.76 25.39 -4.50
N PRO A 382 -11.69 25.05 -5.40
CA PRO A 382 -11.56 23.90 -6.29
C PRO A 382 -10.49 24.10 -7.37
N LEU A 383 -10.07 22.98 -7.98
CA LEU A 383 -9.23 22.97 -9.17
C LEU A 383 -9.91 23.66 -10.34
N GLY A 384 -9.12 24.37 -11.16
CA GLY A 384 -9.62 25.13 -12.32
C GLY A 384 -9.97 24.27 -13.53
N GLU A 385 -9.47 23.05 -13.61
CA GLU A 385 -9.52 22.17 -14.77
C GLU A 385 -10.92 21.59 -15.00
N ASP A 386 -11.27 21.39 -16.27
CA ASP A 386 -12.56 20.84 -16.71
C ASP A 386 -12.53 19.32 -16.79
N ILE A 387 -11.35 18.75 -17.02
CA ILE A 387 -11.12 17.32 -17.11
C ILE A 387 -9.90 16.98 -16.22
N ILE A 388 -10.10 16.09 -15.29
CA ILE A 388 -9.05 15.60 -14.39
C ILE A 388 -8.92 14.10 -14.61
N ILE A 389 -7.75 13.65 -15.04
CA ILE A 389 -7.44 12.24 -15.28
C ILE A 389 -6.39 11.81 -14.27
N VAL A 390 -6.71 10.74 -13.56
CA VAL A 390 -5.82 10.16 -12.54
C VAL A 390 -5.49 8.73 -12.90
N ASP A 391 -4.22 8.47 -13.22
CA ASP A 391 -3.73 7.10 -13.49
C ASP A 391 -3.14 6.45 -12.24
N GLU A 392 -3.00 5.12 -12.26
CA GLU A 392 -2.54 4.30 -11.13
C GLU A 392 -3.37 4.54 -9.85
N ALA A 393 -4.70 4.71 -9.99
CA ALA A 393 -5.60 4.99 -8.87
C ALA A 393 -5.69 3.83 -7.84
N SER A 394 -5.16 2.65 -8.14
CA SER A 394 -4.97 1.54 -7.17
C SER A 394 -4.09 1.93 -5.98
N MET A 395 -3.21 2.93 -6.17
CA MET A 395 -2.31 3.45 -5.12
C MET A 395 -2.94 4.57 -4.29
N LEU A 396 -4.23 4.87 -4.43
CA LEU A 396 -4.91 5.90 -3.64
C LEU A 396 -5.36 5.35 -2.28
N GLY A 397 -4.84 5.94 -1.21
CA GLY A 397 -5.42 5.79 0.13
C GLY A 397 -6.66 6.68 0.31
N VAL A 398 -7.45 6.40 1.33
CA VAL A 398 -8.76 7.07 1.54
C VAL A 398 -8.64 8.58 1.74
N GLU A 399 -7.63 9.06 2.46
CA GLU A 399 -7.45 10.51 2.70
C GLU A 399 -7.09 11.26 1.43
N LEU A 400 -6.12 10.74 0.65
CA LEU A 400 -5.70 11.39 -0.61
C LEU A 400 -6.81 11.37 -1.65
N ALA A 401 -7.58 10.27 -1.72
CA ALA A 401 -8.76 10.18 -2.57
C ALA A 401 -9.83 11.21 -2.16
N ASN A 402 -10.08 11.38 -0.86
CA ASN A 402 -11.02 12.38 -0.34
C ASN A 402 -10.57 13.81 -0.68
N TYR A 403 -9.29 14.13 -0.52
CA TYR A 403 -8.75 15.44 -0.92
C TYR A 403 -8.93 15.69 -2.42
N LEU A 404 -8.61 14.69 -3.26
CA LEU A 404 -8.75 14.79 -4.70
C LEU A 404 -10.20 15.07 -5.12
N VAL A 405 -11.13 14.24 -4.64
CA VAL A 405 -12.55 14.35 -5.01
C VAL A 405 -13.17 15.65 -4.48
N SER A 406 -12.72 16.12 -3.30
CA SER A 406 -13.17 17.39 -2.73
C SER A 406 -12.73 18.61 -3.54
N ALA A 407 -11.60 18.52 -4.23
CA ALA A 407 -11.06 19.61 -5.05
C ALA A 407 -11.67 19.70 -6.46
N VAL A 408 -12.52 18.75 -6.87
CA VAL A 408 -13.15 18.75 -8.21
C VAL A 408 -14.23 19.83 -8.26
N LYS A 409 -14.13 20.79 -9.20
CA LYS A 409 -15.14 21.82 -9.39
C LYS A 409 -16.45 21.25 -9.96
N LYS A 410 -17.55 21.95 -9.73
CA LYS A 410 -18.84 21.59 -10.30
C LYS A 410 -18.79 21.65 -11.84
N GLY A 411 -19.28 20.60 -12.51
CA GLY A 411 -19.30 20.49 -13.96
C GLY A 411 -18.03 19.91 -14.58
N ALA A 412 -16.96 19.69 -13.81
CA ALA A 412 -15.76 18.99 -14.28
C ALA A 412 -15.96 17.48 -14.36
N ARG A 413 -15.13 16.80 -15.14
CA ARG A 413 -15.04 15.35 -15.26
C ARG A 413 -13.84 14.84 -14.47
N LEU A 414 -14.07 13.91 -13.56
CA LEU A 414 -13.02 13.15 -12.88
C LEU A 414 -12.99 11.71 -13.42
N ILE A 415 -11.87 11.30 -13.98
CA ILE A 415 -11.66 9.98 -14.57
C ILE A 415 -10.56 9.27 -13.78
N LEU A 416 -10.91 8.18 -13.10
CA LEU A 416 -9.97 7.33 -12.38
C LEU A 416 -9.57 6.13 -13.24
N LEU A 417 -8.27 5.95 -13.44
CA LEU A 417 -7.68 4.82 -14.17
C LEU A 417 -6.89 3.96 -13.21
N GLY A 418 -6.96 2.66 -13.36
CA GLY A 418 -6.12 1.77 -12.55
C GLY A 418 -6.40 0.30 -12.80
N ASP A 419 -5.80 -0.52 -11.97
CA ASP A 419 -6.00 -1.96 -11.97
C ASP A 419 -6.44 -2.38 -10.55
N ALA A 420 -7.69 -2.79 -10.42
CA ALA A 420 -8.29 -3.15 -9.12
C ALA A 420 -7.66 -4.42 -8.49
N ASN A 421 -6.94 -5.21 -9.30
CA ASN A 421 -6.27 -6.44 -8.86
C ASN A 421 -4.80 -6.22 -8.49
N GLN A 422 -4.24 -5.03 -8.74
CA GLN A 422 -2.90 -4.70 -8.29
C GLN A 422 -2.87 -4.39 -6.80
N LEU A 423 -1.67 -4.45 -6.26
CA LEU A 423 -1.40 -4.13 -4.87
C LEU A 423 -1.94 -2.73 -4.53
N ALA A 424 -2.76 -2.65 -3.50
CA ALA A 424 -3.34 -1.40 -3.03
C ALA A 424 -2.30 -0.44 -2.45
N ALA A 425 -2.70 0.81 -2.17
CA ALA A 425 -1.87 1.83 -1.55
C ALA A 425 -1.17 1.33 -0.27
N VAL A 426 -0.03 1.93 0.06
CA VAL A 426 0.60 1.73 1.38
C VAL A 426 -0.27 2.35 2.48
N ASP A 427 -0.89 3.49 2.18
CA ASP A 427 -1.85 4.15 3.06
C ASP A 427 -3.14 3.32 3.23
N ALA A 428 -3.89 3.60 4.30
CA ALA A 428 -5.10 2.87 4.63
C ALA A 428 -6.20 3.00 3.55
N GLY A 429 -6.89 1.89 3.33
CA GLY A 429 -7.97 1.75 2.36
C GLY A 429 -7.55 1.08 1.05
N ALA A 430 -8.52 0.59 0.32
CA ALA A 430 -8.40 0.00 -1.01
C ALA A 430 -9.37 0.69 -1.97
N VAL A 431 -9.29 2.03 -2.04
CA VAL A 431 -10.34 2.89 -2.61
C VAL A 431 -10.78 2.44 -4.00
N LEU A 432 -9.86 2.21 -4.95
CA LEU A 432 -10.25 1.80 -6.30
C LEU A 432 -10.97 0.45 -6.30
N SER A 433 -10.43 -0.53 -5.59
CA SER A 433 -11.02 -1.87 -5.49
C SER A 433 -12.40 -1.83 -4.83
N ASP A 434 -12.58 -1.00 -3.79
CA ASP A 434 -13.86 -0.82 -3.12
C ASP A 434 -14.88 -0.16 -4.05
N LEU A 435 -14.52 0.94 -4.70
CA LEU A 435 -15.40 1.64 -5.64
C LEU A 435 -15.87 0.72 -6.79
N CYS A 436 -15.01 -0.18 -7.26
CA CYS A 436 -15.38 -1.15 -8.30
C CYS A 436 -16.41 -2.19 -7.83
N ARG A 437 -16.52 -2.43 -6.52
CA ARG A 437 -17.44 -3.43 -5.94
C ARG A 437 -18.78 -2.82 -5.50
N ILE A 438 -18.85 -1.51 -5.33
CA ILE A 438 -20.08 -0.81 -4.89
C ILE A 438 -21.13 -0.85 -5.99
N PRO A 439 -22.33 -1.44 -5.74
CA PRO A 439 -23.35 -1.63 -6.77
C PRO A 439 -23.84 -0.33 -7.40
N SER A 440 -23.98 0.74 -6.62
CA SER A 440 -24.45 2.06 -7.11
C SER A 440 -23.45 2.72 -8.08
N LEU A 441 -22.18 2.29 -8.12
CA LEU A 441 -21.14 2.83 -9.01
C LEU A 441 -20.96 2.01 -10.29
N GLN A 442 -21.62 0.86 -10.45
CA GLN A 442 -21.50 0.03 -11.66
C GLN A 442 -21.84 0.78 -12.96
N PRO A 443 -22.83 1.69 -13.01
CA PRO A 443 -23.11 2.46 -14.23
C PRO A 443 -21.99 3.37 -14.71
N VAL A 444 -21.09 3.78 -13.81
CA VAL A 444 -19.95 4.68 -14.11
C VAL A 444 -18.59 3.93 -14.12
N HIS A 445 -18.61 2.60 -14.01
CA HIS A 445 -17.44 1.74 -14.03
C HIS A 445 -17.36 0.91 -15.31
N VAL A 446 -16.20 0.92 -15.97
CA VAL A 446 -15.92 0.05 -17.11
C VAL A 446 -14.60 -0.66 -16.92
N GLU A 447 -14.62 -1.99 -17.03
CA GLU A 447 -13.43 -2.82 -16.98
C GLU A 447 -12.98 -3.23 -18.39
N LEU A 448 -11.72 -2.90 -18.74
CA LEU A 448 -11.06 -3.33 -19.97
C LEU A 448 -10.43 -4.71 -19.76
N THR A 449 -10.91 -5.71 -20.49
CA THR A 449 -10.49 -7.11 -20.26
C THR A 449 -9.47 -7.64 -21.27
N GLU A 450 -9.37 -7.04 -22.47
CA GLU A 450 -8.48 -7.52 -23.51
C GLU A 450 -7.11 -6.84 -23.43
N SER A 451 -6.07 -7.63 -23.14
CA SER A 451 -4.69 -7.12 -23.09
C SER A 451 -4.06 -7.18 -24.48
N ARG A 452 -3.51 -6.05 -24.94
CA ARG A 452 -2.67 -5.99 -26.16
C ARG A 452 -1.20 -6.33 -25.88
N ARG A 453 -0.78 -6.25 -24.62
CA ARG A 453 0.58 -6.58 -24.20
C ARG A 453 0.80 -8.07 -24.10
N PHE A 454 -0.16 -8.76 -23.52
CA PHE A 454 -0.14 -10.19 -23.37
C PHE A 454 -1.14 -10.80 -24.36
N SER A 455 -0.65 -11.47 -25.40
CA SER A 455 -1.53 -12.28 -26.24
C SER A 455 -2.23 -13.32 -25.36
N LYS A 456 -3.42 -13.79 -25.78
CA LYS A 456 -4.16 -14.85 -25.07
C LYS A 456 -3.33 -16.11 -24.80
N ASP A 457 -2.24 -16.28 -25.55
CA ASP A 457 -1.30 -17.40 -25.44
C ASP A 457 -0.04 -17.09 -24.62
N SER A 458 0.17 -15.84 -24.21
CA SER A 458 1.33 -15.46 -23.39
C SER A 458 1.30 -16.13 -22.03
N GLY A 459 2.39 -16.82 -21.67
CA GLY A 459 2.56 -17.44 -20.36
C GLY A 459 2.43 -16.46 -19.20
N ILE A 460 2.95 -15.23 -19.35
CA ILE A 460 2.83 -14.17 -18.32
C ILE A 460 1.36 -13.79 -18.15
N GLY A 461 0.61 -13.61 -19.24
CA GLY A 461 -0.81 -13.28 -19.20
C GLY A 461 -1.64 -14.39 -18.54
N LYS A 462 -1.39 -15.64 -18.90
CA LYS A 462 -2.04 -16.82 -18.29
C LYS A 462 -1.73 -16.93 -16.79
N LEU A 463 -0.46 -16.73 -16.41
CA LEU A 463 -0.05 -16.74 -15.01
C LEU A 463 -0.76 -15.65 -14.20
N ALA A 464 -0.78 -14.43 -14.72
CA ALA A 464 -1.48 -13.31 -14.09
C ALA A 464 -2.99 -13.58 -13.91
N GLN A 465 -3.62 -14.14 -14.94
CA GLN A 465 -5.04 -14.52 -14.89
C GLN A 465 -5.31 -15.63 -13.85
N GLN A 466 -4.48 -16.67 -13.81
CA GLN A 466 -4.63 -17.77 -12.84
C GLN A 466 -4.45 -17.29 -11.39
N ILE A 467 -3.52 -16.37 -11.14
CA ILE A 467 -3.32 -15.78 -9.81
C ILE A 467 -4.58 -14.99 -9.38
N ASN A 468 -5.22 -14.27 -10.30
CA ASN A 468 -6.39 -13.44 -9.99
C ASN A 468 -7.70 -14.22 -9.84
N ASN A 469 -7.76 -15.49 -10.26
CA ASN A 469 -8.96 -16.30 -10.11
C ASN A 469 -9.34 -16.44 -8.62
N ILE A 470 -10.65 -16.45 -8.36
CA ILE A 470 -11.22 -16.61 -7.01
C ILE A 470 -10.73 -17.95 -6.43
N ASP A 471 -10.90 -19.03 -7.19
CA ASP A 471 -10.39 -20.35 -6.85
C ASP A 471 -9.07 -20.57 -7.60
N THR A 472 -7.96 -20.25 -6.95
CA THR A 472 -6.65 -20.36 -7.57
C THR A 472 -6.24 -21.82 -7.78
N ASP A 473 -6.13 -22.23 -9.04
CA ASP A 473 -5.63 -23.56 -9.41
C ASP A 473 -4.10 -23.61 -9.29
N THR A 474 -3.61 -23.97 -8.11
CA THR A 474 -2.18 -24.10 -7.85
C THR A 474 -1.50 -25.15 -8.75
N GLN A 475 -2.20 -26.24 -9.09
CA GLN A 475 -1.66 -27.27 -9.97
C GLN A 475 -1.50 -26.77 -11.41
N GLY A 476 -2.50 -26.04 -11.92
CA GLY A 476 -2.44 -25.37 -13.20
C GLY A 476 -1.30 -24.35 -13.26
N ILE A 477 -1.08 -23.57 -12.19
CA ILE A 477 0.07 -22.65 -12.11
C ILE A 477 1.39 -23.42 -12.20
N TRP A 478 1.56 -24.53 -11.48
CA TRP A 478 2.79 -25.34 -11.56
C TRP A 478 3.02 -25.96 -12.94
N GLN A 479 1.97 -26.37 -13.63
CA GLN A 479 2.06 -26.85 -15.02
C GLN A 479 2.51 -25.74 -15.96
N LEU A 480 1.92 -24.55 -15.83
CA LEU A 480 2.29 -23.38 -16.64
C LEU A 480 3.74 -22.98 -16.44
N LEU A 481 4.22 -22.92 -15.19
CA LEU A 481 5.62 -22.61 -14.86
C LEU A 481 6.63 -23.61 -15.40
N LYS A 482 6.21 -24.85 -15.69
CA LYS A 482 7.06 -25.89 -16.28
C LYS A 482 7.06 -25.89 -17.80
N GLN A 483 5.98 -25.46 -18.43
CA GLN A 483 5.75 -25.60 -19.88
C GLN A 483 6.11 -24.35 -20.65
N ASP A 484 5.91 -23.16 -20.07
CA ASP A 484 6.11 -21.91 -20.77
C ASP A 484 7.55 -21.40 -20.65
N GLN A 485 8.17 -21.07 -21.78
CA GLN A 485 9.56 -20.61 -21.84
C GLN A 485 9.77 -19.22 -21.26
N ALA A 486 8.72 -18.39 -21.20
CA ALA A 486 8.79 -17.06 -20.60
C ALA A 486 8.74 -17.10 -19.07
N LEU A 487 8.45 -18.26 -18.50
CA LEU A 487 8.28 -18.44 -17.05
C LEU A 487 9.34 -19.42 -16.51
N SER A 488 9.84 -19.14 -15.32
CA SER A 488 10.72 -20.09 -14.63
C SER A 488 10.54 -20.00 -13.12
N PHE A 489 10.67 -21.14 -12.44
CA PHE A 489 10.68 -21.24 -10.99
C PHE A 489 11.98 -21.89 -10.53
N SER A 490 12.63 -21.28 -9.56
CA SER A 490 13.83 -21.80 -8.91
C SER A 490 13.57 -21.90 -7.41
N ASN A 491 13.55 -23.14 -6.89
CA ASN A 491 13.41 -23.34 -5.46
C ASN A 491 14.64 -22.82 -4.72
N ILE A 492 14.40 -22.03 -3.68
CA ILE A 492 15.43 -21.53 -2.77
C ILE A 492 15.34 -22.30 -1.44
N ASN A 493 16.43 -22.33 -0.69
CA ASN A 493 16.46 -22.97 0.61
C ASN A 493 16.53 -21.88 1.69
N THR A 494 15.65 -21.95 2.68
CA THR A 494 15.70 -21.09 3.86
C THR A 494 16.63 -21.67 4.90
N GLN A 495 17.44 -20.83 5.55
CA GLN A 495 18.22 -21.23 6.72
C GLN A 495 17.25 -21.31 7.91
N SER A 496 16.77 -22.52 8.23
CA SER A 496 16.12 -22.74 9.52
C SER A 496 17.21 -22.87 10.60
N ALA A 497 17.04 -22.20 11.72
CA ALA A 497 17.98 -22.23 12.85
C ALA A 497 18.24 -23.64 13.44
N GLN A 498 17.46 -24.64 13.01
CA GLN A 498 17.51 -26.02 13.52
C GLN A 498 18.12 -27.05 12.54
N THR A 499 18.70 -26.64 11.41
CA THR A 499 19.25 -27.58 10.45
C THR A 499 20.71 -27.96 10.76
N ASN A 500 21.02 -29.25 10.58
CA ASN A 500 22.36 -29.85 10.72
C ASN A 500 23.41 -29.01 9.93
N PRO A 501 24.65 -28.76 10.43
CA PRO A 501 25.68 -27.96 9.76
C PRO A 501 25.93 -28.33 8.29
N ASN A 502 25.85 -29.61 7.95
CA ASN A 502 25.99 -30.09 6.56
C ASN A 502 24.84 -29.64 5.63
N ASN A 503 23.63 -29.47 6.16
CA ASN A 503 22.49 -28.94 5.39
C ASN A 503 22.57 -27.42 5.22
N GLN A 504 23.11 -26.70 6.21
CA GLN A 504 23.36 -25.26 6.09
C GLN A 504 24.36 -24.94 4.99
N ILE A 505 25.44 -25.71 4.87
CA ILE A 505 26.42 -25.55 3.78
C ILE A 505 25.79 -25.84 2.41
N LYS A 506 25.00 -26.90 2.26
CA LYS A 506 24.30 -27.22 1.00
C LYS A 506 23.28 -26.14 0.61
N ASN A 507 22.54 -25.61 1.58
CA ASN A 507 21.54 -24.55 1.38
C ASN A 507 22.23 -23.25 0.93
N SER A 508 23.32 -22.86 1.59
CA SER A 508 24.12 -21.70 1.22
C SER A 508 24.68 -21.82 -0.21
N LEU A 509 25.23 -22.97 -0.57
CA LEU A 509 25.74 -23.21 -1.94
C LEU A 509 24.63 -23.13 -3.01
N SER A 510 23.42 -23.63 -2.70
CA SER A 510 22.27 -23.53 -3.62
C SER A 510 21.82 -22.09 -3.81
N ASN A 511 21.75 -21.31 -2.74
CA ASN A 511 21.37 -19.89 -2.80
C ASN A 511 22.41 -19.07 -3.59
N ILE A 512 23.70 -19.32 -3.37
CA ILE A 512 24.79 -18.71 -4.16
C ILE A 512 24.65 -19.05 -5.64
N LYS A 513 24.29 -20.29 -6.00
CA LYS A 513 24.06 -20.69 -7.40
C LYS A 513 22.90 -19.93 -8.02
N ASN A 514 21.82 -19.73 -7.29
CA ASN A 514 20.68 -18.94 -7.76
C ASN A 514 21.04 -17.46 -7.93
N LEU A 515 21.76 -16.85 -6.96
CA LEU A 515 22.26 -15.49 -7.09
C LEU A 515 23.20 -15.32 -8.29
N LYS A 516 24.08 -16.29 -8.56
CA LYS A 516 24.93 -16.29 -9.77
C LYS A 516 24.12 -16.29 -11.07
N LYS A 517 23.00 -17.03 -11.14
CA LYS A 517 22.10 -16.97 -12.30
C LYS A 517 21.46 -15.59 -12.48
N ILE A 518 21.07 -14.97 -11.37
CA ILE A 518 20.47 -13.63 -11.38
C ILE A 518 21.49 -12.61 -11.93
N ILE A 519 22.73 -12.67 -11.46
CA ILE A 519 23.84 -11.78 -11.86
C ILE A 519 24.06 -11.78 -13.37
N LEU A 520 23.98 -12.94 -14.02
CA LEU A 520 24.21 -13.07 -15.47
C LEU A 520 23.31 -12.15 -16.29
N ASN A 521 22.13 -11.80 -15.78
CA ASN A 521 21.22 -10.89 -16.47
C ASN A 521 21.68 -9.42 -16.44
N TYR A 522 22.57 -9.03 -15.53
CA TYR A 522 23.15 -7.68 -15.49
C TYR A 522 24.42 -7.52 -16.34
N GLN A 523 24.92 -8.59 -16.98
CA GLN A 523 26.16 -8.52 -17.78
C GLN A 523 26.12 -7.48 -18.90
N LYS A 524 24.96 -7.28 -19.55
CA LYS A 524 24.83 -6.26 -20.59
C LYS A 524 25.00 -4.85 -20.04
N TYR A 525 24.43 -4.61 -18.87
CA TYR A 525 24.60 -3.34 -18.15
C TYR A 525 26.07 -3.12 -17.77
N ILE A 526 26.69 -4.10 -17.11
CA ILE A 526 28.08 -4.01 -16.67
C ILE A 526 29.06 -3.82 -17.86
N LYS A 527 28.83 -4.50 -18.99
CA LYS A 527 29.65 -4.27 -20.20
C LYS A 527 29.58 -2.81 -20.67
N LYS A 528 28.40 -2.18 -20.64
CA LYS A 528 28.27 -0.77 -21.00
C LYS A 528 28.98 0.14 -19.99
N ILE A 529 28.87 -0.17 -18.71
CA ILE A 529 29.59 0.58 -17.66
C ILE A 529 31.10 0.44 -17.83
N ASN A 530 31.61 -0.75 -18.15
CA ASN A 530 33.04 -0.96 -18.40
C ASN A 530 33.53 -0.11 -19.58
N VAL A 531 32.77 -0.05 -20.68
CA VAL A 531 33.10 0.82 -21.81
C VAL A 531 33.19 2.28 -21.42
N LEU A 532 32.29 2.74 -20.53
CA LEU A 532 32.31 4.12 -20.03
C LEU A 532 33.43 4.38 -19.01
N LEU A 533 33.95 3.35 -18.37
CA LEU A 533 35.12 3.44 -17.50
C LEU A 533 36.40 3.62 -18.34
N GLU A 534 36.50 2.85 -19.44
CA GLU A 534 37.63 2.94 -20.38
C GLU A 534 37.59 4.19 -21.27
N ASN A 535 36.37 4.62 -21.66
CA ASN A 535 36.13 5.79 -22.51
C ASN A 535 35.05 6.66 -21.84
N PRO A 536 35.44 7.58 -20.94
CA PRO A 536 34.53 8.43 -20.20
C PRO A 536 33.64 9.28 -21.12
N MET A 537 32.38 9.43 -20.73
CA MET A 537 31.39 10.23 -21.43
C MET A 537 31.78 11.71 -21.45
N GLU A 538 31.66 12.34 -22.62
CA GLU A 538 31.87 13.78 -22.77
C GLU A 538 30.66 14.57 -22.26
N LYS A 539 30.76 15.07 -21.04
CA LYS A 539 29.67 15.77 -20.36
C LYS A 539 29.38 17.19 -20.87
N SER A 540 30.29 17.76 -21.66
CA SER A 540 30.11 19.08 -22.27
C SER A 540 29.06 19.09 -23.39
N VAL A 541 28.71 17.93 -23.94
CA VAL A 541 27.76 17.77 -25.05
C VAL A 541 26.44 17.16 -24.54
N PRO A 542 25.37 17.93 -24.37
CA PRO A 542 24.10 17.44 -23.81
C PRO A 542 23.46 16.29 -24.57
N THR A 543 23.62 16.23 -25.90
CA THR A 543 23.11 15.14 -26.73
C THR A 543 23.81 13.81 -26.44
N VAL A 544 25.15 13.84 -26.27
CA VAL A 544 25.95 12.64 -25.92
C VAL A 544 25.55 12.14 -24.53
N VAL A 545 25.35 13.05 -23.57
CA VAL A 545 24.88 12.68 -22.23
C VAL A 545 23.52 11.99 -22.33
N LYS A 546 22.55 12.59 -23.04
CA LYS A 546 21.21 12.05 -23.18
C LYS A 546 21.22 10.67 -23.84
N GLU A 547 21.94 10.50 -24.95
CA GLU A 547 22.04 9.22 -25.66
C GLU A 547 22.69 8.14 -24.79
N THR A 548 23.77 8.47 -24.10
CA THR A 548 24.48 7.55 -23.21
C THR A 548 23.58 7.09 -22.05
N ILE A 549 22.93 8.02 -21.37
CA ILE A 549 22.05 7.70 -20.25
C ILE A 549 20.83 6.90 -20.72
N THR A 550 20.20 7.28 -21.83
CA THR A 550 19.09 6.50 -22.42
C THR A 550 19.54 5.06 -22.72
N SER A 551 20.74 4.90 -23.28
CA SER A 551 21.30 3.57 -23.57
C SER A 551 21.57 2.75 -22.30
N LEU A 552 22.04 3.38 -21.22
CA LEU A 552 22.21 2.73 -19.91
C LEU A 552 20.87 2.32 -19.29
N VAL A 553 19.90 3.22 -19.30
CA VAL A 553 18.54 2.95 -18.82
C VAL A 553 17.92 1.77 -19.57
N GLN A 554 18.03 1.74 -20.90
CA GLN A 554 17.54 0.62 -21.71
C GLN A 554 18.22 -0.70 -21.33
N ALA A 555 19.55 -0.71 -21.17
CA ALA A 555 20.27 -1.90 -20.76
C ALA A 555 19.91 -2.36 -19.35
N PHE A 556 19.72 -1.42 -18.43
CA PHE A 556 19.38 -1.68 -17.04
C PHE A 556 17.92 -2.16 -16.88
N ASN A 557 16.99 -1.62 -17.67
CA ASN A 557 15.57 -2.01 -17.67
C ASN A 557 15.29 -3.34 -18.41
N GLN A 558 16.29 -3.94 -19.08
CA GLN A 558 16.14 -5.29 -19.61
C GLN A 558 15.96 -6.33 -18.50
N PHE A 559 16.43 -6.05 -17.29
CA PHE A 559 16.30 -6.96 -16.17
C PHE A 559 16.11 -6.19 -14.86
N ARG A 560 15.24 -6.69 -13.98
CA ARG A 560 15.03 -6.11 -12.65
C ARG A 560 14.72 -7.19 -11.62
N ILE A 561 15.25 -7.02 -10.41
CA ILE A 561 14.93 -7.88 -9.27
C ILE A 561 13.87 -7.17 -8.43
N LEU A 562 12.76 -7.85 -8.20
CA LEU A 562 11.66 -7.39 -7.38
C LEU A 562 11.54 -8.28 -6.14
N THR A 563 11.60 -7.68 -4.96
CA THR A 563 11.58 -8.39 -3.68
C THR A 563 10.27 -8.13 -2.93
N ALA A 564 9.80 -9.09 -2.16
CA ALA A 564 8.62 -8.87 -1.32
C ALA A 564 8.87 -7.87 -0.17
N GLY A 565 10.10 -7.80 0.34
CA GLY A 565 10.47 -6.94 1.46
C GLY A 565 11.95 -6.58 1.47
N HIS A 566 12.35 -5.82 2.50
CA HIS A 566 13.73 -5.31 2.64
C HIS A 566 14.68 -6.27 3.30
N ASN A 567 14.20 -7.10 4.23
CA ASN A 567 15.01 -7.93 5.11
C ASN A 567 15.18 -9.37 4.59
N GLY A 568 16.13 -10.11 5.18
CA GLY A 568 16.42 -11.50 4.81
C GLY A 568 17.39 -11.63 3.62
N GLU A 569 17.81 -12.86 3.30
CA GLU A 569 18.71 -13.18 2.18
C GLU A 569 18.09 -12.89 0.80
N TRP A 570 16.76 -12.81 0.72
CA TRP A 570 15.99 -12.56 -0.49
C TRP A 570 15.30 -11.19 -0.48
N GLY A 571 15.66 -10.32 0.49
CA GLY A 571 15.28 -8.91 0.53
C GLY A 571 16.23 -8.03 -0.29
N ASP A 572 15.76 -6.84 -0.67
CA ASP A 572 16.52 -5.93 -1.53
C ASP A 572 17.81 -5.42 -0.88
N HIS A 573 17.88 -5.29 0.43
CA HIS A 573 19.11 -4.87 1.12
C HIS A 573 20.25 -5.87 0.91
N TYR A 574 19.99 -7.15 1.15
CA TYR A 574 21.00 -8.20 0.98
C TYR A 574 21.40 -8.36 -0.47
N ILE A 575 20.44 -8.40 -1.40
CA ILE A 575 20.67 -8.57 -2.82
C ILE A 575 21.46 -7.38 -3.39
N ASN A 576 21.12 -6.14 -3.03
CA ASN A 576 21.83 -4.96 -3.45
C ASN A 576 23.30 -4.96 -2.95
N ASN A 577 23.54 -5.36 -1.71
CA ASN A 577 24.90 -5.51 -1.18
C ASN A 577 25.69 -6.57 -1.91
N TYR A 578 25.08 -7.74 -2.16
CA TYR A 578 25.74 -8.83 -2.90
C TYR A 578 26.09 -8.42 -4.34
N LEU A 579 25.16 -7.75 -5.05
CA LEU A 579 25.41 -7.26 -6.41
C LEU A 579 26.42 -6.10 -6.45
N THR A 580 26.48 -5.28 -5.43
CA THR A 580 27.53 -4.25 -5.29
C THR A 580 28.91 -4.88 -5.19
N GLN A 581 29.08 -5.91 -4.35
CA GLN A 581 30.36 -6.62 -4.21
C GLN A 581 30.77 -7.28 -5.54
N TRP A 582 29.83 -7.92 -6.21
CA TRP A 582 30.08 -8.50 -7.52
C TRP A 582 30.45 -7.44 -8.58
N HIS A 583 29.76 -6.33 -8.65
CA HIS A 583 30.05 -5.24 -9.59
C HIS A 583 31.47 -4.69 -9.40
N LEU A 584 31.84 -4.39 -8.14
CA LEU A 584 33.18 -3.92 -7.81
C LEU A 584 34.27 -4.93 -8.22
N ALA A 585 34.04 -6.21 -7.98
CA ALA A 585 34.97 -7.28 -8.37
C ALA A 585 35.07 -7.43 -9.90
N GLU A 586 33.95 -7.37 -10.63
CA GLU A 586 33.90 -7.53 -12.10
C GLU A 586 34.67 -6.39 -12.81
N LEU A 587 34.51 -5.16 -12.35
CA LEU A 587 35.21 -3.98 -12.90
C LEU A 587 36.56 -3.71 -12.24
N LYS A 588 37.02 -4.58 -11.34
CA LYS A 588 38.30 -4.42 -10.58
C LYS A 588 38.40 -3.08 -9.87
N LEU A 589 37.27 -2.54 -9.41
CA LEU A 589 37.21 -1.31 -8.63
C LEU A 589 37.66 -1.59 -7.19
N PRO A 590 38.27 -0.60 -6.51
CA PRO A 590 38.73 -0.79 -5.13
C PRO A 590 37.54 -1.07 -4.20
N LEU A 591 37.70 -2.09 -3.37
CA LEU A 591 36.81 -2.39 -2.25
C LEU A 591 37.09 -1.34 -1.16
N GLY A 592 36.44 -0.18 -1.24
CA GLY A 592 36.58 0.90 -0.27
C GLY A 592 35.36 1.04 0.65
N GLN A 593 35.51 1.84 1.70
CA GLN A 593 34.37 2.21 2.57
C GLN A 593 33.38 3.20 1.88
N ASN A 594 33.71 3.67 0.68
CA ASN A 594 32.88 4.61 -0.05
C ASN A 594 31.65 3.91 -0.64
N THR A 595 30.49 4.41 -0.31
CA THR A 595 29.20 3.94 -0.88
C THR A 595 29.08 4.28 -2.37
N TRP A 596 29.85 5.25 -2.89
CA TRP A 596 29.80 5.72 -4.27
C TRP A 596 30.92 5.10 -5.12
N PHE A 597 30.53 4.50 -6.25
CA PHE A 597 31.46 3.89 -7.22
C PHE A 597 30.93 4.03 -8.64
N HIS A 598 31.81 3.93 -9.62
CA HIS A 598 31.48 4.01 -11.04
C HIS A 598 30.48 2.90 -11.44
N GLY A 599 29.38 3.29 -12.08
CA GLY A 599 28.33 2.39 -12.49
C GLY A 599 27.36 1.97 -11.38
N ARG A 600 27.38 2.59 -10.18
CA ARG A 600 26.34 2.31 -9.17
C ARG A 600 24.99 2.79 -9.68
N PRO A 601 24.00 1.91 -9.86
CA PRO A 601 22.64 2.34 -10.13
C PRO A 601 22.00 2.80 -8.83
N VAL A 602 21.34 3.95 -8.84
CA VAL A 602 20.62 4.50 -7.69
C VAL A 602 19.19 4.81 -8.03
N MET A 603 18.34 4.79 -7.02
CA MET A 603 16.93 5.20 -7.11
C MET A 603 16.63 6.24 -6.05
N MET A 604 15.92 7.29 -6.44
CA MET A 604 15.40 8.29 -5.51
C MET A 604 14.36 7.66 -4.59
N LEU A 605 14.48 7.94 -3.28
CA LEU A 605 13.56 7.43 -2.26
C LEU A 605 12.44 8.41 -1.94
N GLN A 606 12.64 9.69 -2.23
CA GLN A 606 11.68 10.76 -1.99
C GLN A 606 11.80 11.85 -3.06
N ASN A 607 10.77 12.69 -3.17
CA ASN A 607 10.79 13.81 -4.09
C ASN A 607 11.76 14.88 -3.60
N ASN A 608 12.61 15.38 -4.50
CA ASN A 608 13.46 16.54 -4.27
C ASN A 608 13.18 17.56 -5.36
N TYR A 609 12.37 18.56 -5.04
CA TYR A 609 11.91 19.57 -5.99
C TYR A 609 13.01 20.54 -6.40
N GLU A 610 14.02 20.78 -5.56
CA GLU A 610 15.15 21.66 -5.88
C GLU A 610 16.03 21.03 -6.96
N LEU A 611 16.23 19.73 -6.90
CA LEU A 611 16.95 18.97 -7.91
C LEU A 611 16.05 18.57 -9.10
N GLY A 612 14.73 18.76 -8.99
CA GLY A 612 13.75 18.28 -9.97
C GLY A 612 13.79 16.78 -10.15
N LEU A 613 13.94 16.03 -9.06
CA LEU A 613 13.98 14.58 -9.01
C LEU A 613 12.79 14.05 -8.19
N PHE A 614 12.26 12.91 -8.61
CA PHE A 614 11.08 12.32 -8.01
C PHE A 614 11.36 10.91 -7.48
N ASN A 615 10.57 10.49 -6.50
CA ASN A 615 10.64 9.14 -5.95
C ASN A 615 10.49 8.11 -7.07
N GLY A 616 11.43 7.16 -7.14
CA GLY A 616 11.51 6.13 -8.18
C GLY A 616 12.37 6.50 -9.39
N ASP A 617 12.89 7.73 -9.51
CA ASP A 617 13.82 8.10 -10.57
C ASP A 617 15.10 7.28 -10.45
N ILE A 618 15.57 6.75 -11.58
CA ILE A 618 16.79 5.94 -11.67
C ILE A 618 17.93 6.80 -12.22
N GLY A 619 19.07 6.74 -11.54
CA GLY A 619 20.30 7.39 -11.95
C GLY A 619 21.49 6.43 -11.91
N PHE A 620 22.54 6.81 -12.58
CA PHE A 620 23.82 6.06 -12.65
C PHE A 620 24.96 6.94 -12.19
N CYS A 621 25.72 6.45 -11.22
CA CYS A 621 26.92 7.13 -10.73
C CYS A 621 28.05 6.89 -11.74
N LEU A 622 28.55 7.93 -12.39
CA LEU A 622 29.56 7.83 -13.43
C LEU A 622 30.74 8.76 -13.13
N GLN A 623 31.92 8.31 -13.48
CA GLN A 623 33.13 9.14 -13.58
C GLN A 623 33.21 9.68 -15.00
N THR A 624 33.24 10.99 -15.17
CA THR A 624 33.12 11.67 -16.46
C THR A 624 34.39 12.37 -16.90
N GLY A 625 35.56 11.87 -16.48
CA GLY A 625 36.87 12.44 -16.81
C GLY A 625 37.97 11.42 -16.60
N THR A 626 39.21 11.85 -16.77
CA THR A 626 40.41 11.04 -16.49
C THR A 626 40.50 10.64 -15.02
N ASP A 627 41.42 9.73 -14.68
CA ASP A 627 41.62 9.20 -13.32
C ASP A 627 41.62 10.34 -12.29
N GLY A 628 40.77 10.20 -11.27
CA GLY A 628 40.59 11.20 -10.20
C GLY A 628 39.48 12.22 -10.44
N ALA A 629 38.76 12.21 -11.57
CA ALA A 629 37.56 13.03 -11.75
C ALA A 629 36.48 12.67 -10.74
N PRO A 630 35.70 13.66 -10.21
CA PRO A 630 34.66 13.43 -9.25
C PRO A 630 33.52 12.57 -9.84
N LEU A 631 32.92 11.73 -9.01
CA LEU A 631 31.74 10.96 -9.35
C LEU A 631 30.51 11.89 -9.36
N GLU A 632 29.68 11.75 -10.37
CA GLU A 632 28.41 12.44 -10.54
C GLU A 632 27.31 11.42 -10.85
N VAL A 633 26.07 11.67 -10.45
CA VAL A 633 24.92 10.85 -10.76
C VAL A 633 24.11 11.46 -11.89
N PHE A 634 23.90 10.72 -12.96
CA PHE A 634 23.10 11.11 -14.11
C PHE A 634 21.77 10.40 -14.10
N PHE A 635 20.68 11.16 -14.02
CA PHE A 635 19.31 10.63 -14.05
C PHE A 635 18.73 10.66 -15.47
N GLU A 636 17.77 9.77 -15.75
CA GLU A 636 17.18 9.56 -17.07
C GLU A 636 16.71 10.86 -17.76
N ASN A 637 16.15 11.77 -16.97
CA ASN A 637 15.55 13.01 -17.48
C ASN A 637 16.44 14.25 -17.31
N LYS A 638 17.72 14.06 -17.02
CA LYS A 638 18.68 15.15 -16.80
C LYS A 638 19.88 15.03 -17.75
N THR A 639 20.27 16.16 -18.31
CA THR A 639 21.49 16.26 -19.12
C THR A 639 22.72 16.69 -18.31
N GLN A 640 22.51 17.04 -17.03
CA GLN A 640 23.59 17.44 -16.11
C GLN A 640 23.72 16.40 -15.00
N GLY A 641 24.96 16.06 -14.66
CA GLY A 641 25.30 15.22 -13.52
C GLY A 641 25.07 15.97 -12.20
N ILE A 642 24.64 15.24 -11.20
CA ILE A 642 24.45 15.73 -9.83
C ILE A 642 25.61 15.21 -8.99
N ALA A 643 26.30 16.08 -8.30
CA ALA A 643 27.42 15.71 -7.44
C ALA A 643 26.93 14.74 -6.33
N VAL A 644 27.70 13.66 -6.10
CA VAL A 644 27.34 12.64 -5.09
C VAL A 644 27.20 13.21 -3.67
N SER A 645 27.85 14.33 -3.38
CA SER A 645 27.75 15.02 -2.09
C SER A 645 26.36 15.63 -1.81
N LEU A 646 25.53 15.84 -2.84
CA LEU A 646 24.17 16.33 -2.71
C LEU A 646 23.16 15.19 -2.49
N LEU A 647 23.61 13.94 -2.59
CA LEU A 647 22.77 12.74 -2.53
C LEU A 647 23.24 11.88 -1.35
N ASN A 648 22.47 11.89 -0.27
CA ASN A 648 22.72 11.04 0.90
C ASN A 648 21.87 9.76 0.86
N ASP A 649 22.13 8.83 1.79
CA ASP A 649 21.42 7.56 1.88
C ASP A 649 19.92 7.69 2.25
N GLU A 650 19.47 8.85 2.71
CA GLU A 650 18.06 9.15 2.93
C GLU A 650 17.34 9.53 1.61
N LEU A 651 18.09 10.08 0.66
CA LEU A 651 17.57 10.52 -0.64
C LEU A 651 17.63 9.39 -1.68
N VAL A 652 18.66 8.54 -1.62
CA VAL A 652 18.88 7.51 -2.66
C VAL A 652 19.26 6.16 -2.07
N SER A 653 18.87 5.09 -2.78
CA SER A 653 19.32 3.73 -2.48
C SER A 653 19.90 3.06 -3.72
N THR A 654 20.75 2.03 -3.53
CA THR A 654 21.22 1.19 -4.62
C THR A 654 20.02 0.45 -5.26
N ALA A 655 19.98 0.35 -6.59
CA ALA A 655 18.78 0.03 -7.35
C ALA A 655 18.85 -1.25 -8.22
N TYR A 656 19.77 -2.20 -7.95
CA TYR A 656 19.74 -3.50 -8.65
C TYR A 656 18.46 -4.27 -8.30
N ALA A 657 18.11 -4.30 -7.01
CA ALA A 657 16.88 -4.85 -6.50
C ALA A 657 16.04 -3.76 -5.84
N MET A 658 14.73 -3.88 -5.93
CA MET A 658 13.77 -3.00 -5.27
C MET A 658 12.56 -3.80 -4.81
N THR A 659 11.80 -3.27 -3.87
CA THR A 659 10.55 -3.93 -3.46
C THR A 659 9.49 -3.84 -4.58
N ILE A 660 8.57 -4.82 -4.59
CA ILE A 660 7.46 -4.84 -5.55
C ILE A 660 6.64 -3.55 -5.46
N HIS A 661 6.43 -3.01 -4.26
CA HIS A 661 5.74 -1.72 -4.06
C HIS A 661 6.43 -0.57 -4.83
N LYS A 662 7.76 -0.47 -4.72
CA LYS A 662 8.52 0.58 -5.42
C LYS A 662 8.57 0.39 -6.94
N SER A 663 8.22 -0.79 -7.45
CA SER A 663 8.15 -1.06 -8.89
C SER A 663 6.83 -0.62 -9.53
N GLN A 664 5.83 -0.22 -8.75
CA GLN A 664 4.55 0.26 -9.29
C GLN A 664 4.77 1.43 -10.26
N GLY A 665 4.01 1.46 -11.34
CA GLY A 665 4.24 2.40 -12.44
C GLY A 665 5.49 2.10 -13.30
N SER A 666 6.27 1.03 -13.03
CA SER A 666 7.46 0.65 -13.82
C SER A 666 7.25 -0.66 -14.57
N GLU A 667 8.04 -0.88 -15.64
CA GLU A 667 7.98 -2.10 -16.46
C GLU A 667 9.38 -2.49 -16.93
N PHE A 668 9.64 -3.79 -17.03
CA PHE A 668 10.93 -4.35 -17.39
C PHE A 668 10.78 -5.49 -18.38
N ASP A 669 11.79 -5.76 -19.19
CA ASP A 669 11.72 -6.87 -20.13
C ASP A 669 11.69 -8.22 -19.41
N HIS A 670 12.57 -8.41 -18.43
CA HIS A 670 12.64 -9.61 -17.60
C HIS A 670 12.61 -9.23 -16.12
N VAL A 671 11.75 -9.87 -15.35
CA VAL A 671 11.63 -9.66 -13.91
C VAL A 671 12.02 -10.93 -13.15
N ALA A 672 12.93 -10.80 -12.19
CA ALA A 672 13.19 -11.82 -11.17
C ALA A 672 12.44 -11.45 -9.88
N ILE A 673 11.54 -12.31 -9.43
CA ILE A 673 10.76 -12.11 -8.20
C ILE A 673 11.38 -12.95 -7.10
N THR A 674 11.74 -12.33 -5.97
CA THR A 674 12.42 -13.01 -4.85
C THR A 674 11.68 -12.84 -3.55
N PHE A 675 11.44 -13.94 -2.85
CA PHE A 675 10.84 -13.97 -1.51
C PHE A 675 10.93 -15.35 -0.87
N ASP A 676 10.80 -15.41 0.44
CA ASP A 676 10.77 -16.64 1.22
C ASP A 676 9.73 -16.57 2.36
N THR A 677 9.73 -17.56 3.24
CA THR A 677 8.81 -17.63 4.37
C THR A 677 8.98 -16.51 5.40
N SER A 678 10.14 -15.85 5.46
CA SER A 678 10.36 -14.69 6.35
C SER A 678 9.49 -13.49 5.96
N HIS A 679 9.02 -13.44 4.70
CA HIS A 679 8.14 -12.42 4.18
C HIS A 679 6.64 -12.77 4.32
N SER A 680 6.28 -13.82 5.05
CA SER A 680 4.93 -14.43 5.07
C SER A 680 3.78 -13.44 5.32
N ARG A 681 4.02 -12.35 6.05
CA ARG A 681 3.02 -11.29 6.32
C ARG A 681 2.74 -10.38 5.13
N LEU A 682 3.68 -10.30 4.18
CA LEU A 682 3.58 -9.46 2.99
C LEU A 682 3.07 -10.24 1.77
N LEU A 683 3.11 -11.58 1.85
CA LEU A 683 2.78 -12.44 0.71
C LEU A 683 1.28 -12.46 0.46
N SER A 684 0.88 -12.04 -0.74
CA SER A 684 -0.50 -12.05 -1.21
C SER A 684 -0.59 -12.24 -2.72
N LYS A 685 -1.78 -12.58 -3.21
CA LYS A 685 -2.10 -12.67 -4.65
C LYS A 685 -1.74 -11.38 -5.38
N GLU A 686 -2.17 -10.25 -4.84
CA GLU A 686 -1.99 -8.92 -5.42
C GLU A 686 -0.51 -8.55 -5.50
N LEU A 687 0.29 -8.96 -4.49
CA LEU A 687 1.74 -8.74 -4.51
C LEU A 687 2.38 -9.49 -5.68
N ILE A 688 2.09 -10.79 -5.82
CA ILE A 688 2.65 -11.63 -6.90
C ILE A 688 2.11 -11.20 -8.26
N TYR A 689 0.82 -10.91 -8.36
CA TYR A 689 0.21 -10.36 -9.58
C TYR A 689 0.89 -9.08 -10.02
N THR A 690 1.08 -8.13 -9.08
CA THR A 690 1.77 -6.86 -9.37
C THR A 690 3.18 -7.10 -9.88
N ALA A 691 3.95 -8.00 -9.25
CA ALA A 691 5.30 -8.32 -9.66
C ALA A 691 5.36 -8.99 -11.05
N VAL A 692 4.52 -9.99 -11.30
CA VAL A 692 4.43 -10.71 -12.58
C VAL A 692 4.09 -9.76 -13.72
N THR A 693 3.16 -8.86 -13.49
CA THR A 693 2.69 -7.90 -14.49
C THR A 693 3.66 -6.74 -14.80
N ARG A 694 4.74 -6.60 -14.01
CA ARG A 694 5.86 -5.69 -14.36
C ARG A 694 6.72 -6.22 -15.49
N ALA A 695 6.67 -7.52 -15.81
CA ALA A 695 7.44 -8.13 -16.88
C ALA A 695 6.76 -7.95 -18.24
N LYS A 696 7.58 -7.69 -19.28
CA LYS A 696 7.13 -7.65 -20.69
C LYS A 696 7.37 -8.96 -21.42
N LYS A 697 8.50 -9.64 -21.12
CA LYS A 697 8.98 -10.81 -21.90
C LYS A 697 9.21 -12.05 -21.05
N GLN A 698 9.71 -11.93 -19.82
CA GLN A 698 10.11 -13.07 -19.01
C GLN A 698 9.92 -12.82 -17.51
N VAL A 699 9.51 -13.87 -16.79
CA VAL A 699 9.40 -13.89 -15.31
C VAL A 699 10.21 -15.08 -14.78
N SER A 700 11.06 -14.80 -13.80
CA SER A 700 11.79 -15.82 -13.03
C SER A 700 11.45 -15.69 -11.57
N ILE A 701 10.89 -16.73 -10.94
CA ILE A 701 10.49 -16.74 -9.54
C ILE A 701 11.52 -17.51 -8.72
N TYR A 702 12.07 -16.88 -7.70
CA TYR A 702 13.01 -17.45 -6.73
C TYR A 702 12.34 -17.45 -5.36
N SER A 703 11.80 -18.59 -4.97
CA SER A 703 11.03 -18.73 -3.73
C SER A 703 11.08 -20.16 -3.22
N THR A 704 10.69 -20.37 -1.95
CA THR A 704 10.31 -21.70 -1.48
C THR A 704 8.94 -22.07 -2.05
N LYS A 705 8.73 -23.37 -2.28
CA LYS A 705 7.45 -23.86 -2.79
C LYS A 705 6.29 -23.44 -1.88
N SER A 706 6.44 -23.60 -0.56
CA SER A 706 5.42 -23.25 0.43
C SER A 706 5.09 -21.76 0.46
N ALA A 707 6.12 -20.88 0.38
CA ALA A 707 5.91 -19.43 0.33
C ALA A 707 5.17 -19.01 -0.94
N PHE A 708 5.52 -19.62 -2.09
CA PHE A 708 4.85 -19.32 -3.36
C PHE A 708 3.38 -19.78 -3.36
N GLU A 709 3.11 -21.02 -2.93
CA GLU A 709 1.74 -21.54 -2.84
C GLU A 709 0.88 -20.70 -1.90
N LYS A 710 1.42 -20.34 -0.72
CA LYS A 710 0.75 -19.42 0.21
C LYS A 710 0.47 -18.07 -0.45
N ALA A 711 1.46 -17.48 -1.12
CA ALA A 711 1.32 -16.16 -1.74
C ALA A 711 0.21 -16.12 -2.80
N VAL A 712 0.11 -17.14 -3.65
CA VAL A 712 -0.91 -17.17 -4.73
C VAL A 712 -2.30 -17.57 -4.24
N GLN A 713 -2.42 -18.12 -3.02
CA GLN A 713 -3.69 -18.52 -2.41
C GLN A 713 -4.26 -17.45 -1.47
N THR A 714 -3.40 -16.57 -0.91
CA THR A 714 -3.80 -15.61 0.11
C THR A 714 -4.14 -14.28 -0.54
N PRO A 715 -5.42 -13.84 -0.57
CA PRO A 715 -5.77 -12.50 -1.01
C PRO A 715 -5.30 -11.47 0.02
N THR A 716 -5.04 -10.24 -0.42
CA THR A 716 -4.84 -9.12 0.50
C THR A 716 -6.19 -8.76 1.10
N GLU A 717 -6.36 -9.02 2.37
CA GLU A 717 -7.53 -8.55 3.10
C GLU A 717 -7.33 -7.11 3.52
N ARG A 718 -8.21 -6.22 3.07
CA ARG A 718 -8.30 -4.84 3.54
C ARG A 718 -9.74 -4.58 3.95
N TYR A 719 -9.94 -4.48 5.24
CA TYR A 719 -11.24 -4.16 5.79
C TYR A 719 -11.47 -2.65 5.69
N THR A 720 -12.50 -2.25 4.93
CA THR A 720 -12.86 -0.85 4.70
C THR A 720 -14.34 -0.64 4.95
N GLY A 721 -14.72 0.56 5.39
CA GLY A 721 -16.10 0.92 5.62
C GLY A 721 -16.74 1.72 4.48
N LEU A 722 -16.02 1.91 3.36
CA LEU A 722 -16.47 2.78 2.28
C LEU A 722 -17.81 2.33 1.68
N ALA A 723 -18.03 1.02 1.50
CA ALA A 723 -19.31 0.49 1.02
C ALA A 723 -20.48 0.86 1.94
N LEU A 724 -20.27 0.76 3.27
CA LEU A 724 -21.27 1.14 4.27
C LEU A 724 -21.63 2.64 4.20
N GLN A 725 -20.67 3.49 3.82
CA GLN A 725 -20.94 4.92 3.65
C GLN A 725 -21.82 5.16 2.41
N PHE A 726 -21.63 4.41 1.32
CA PHE A 726 -22.50 4.53 0.13
C PHE A 726 -23.90 3.96 0.36
N GLU A 727 -24.06 2.89 1.13
CA GLU A 727 -25.35 2.35 1.51
C GLU A 727 -26.19 3.33 2.36
N ALA A 728 -25.51 4.23 3.03
CA ALA A 728 -26.13 5.23 3.92
C ALA A 728 -26.54 6.53 3.21
N LEU A 729 -26.16 6.73 1.92
CA LEU A 729 -26.49 7.88 1.08
C LEU A 729 -27.67 7.65 0.18
#